data_b468a570df7ceda4e6016c3fe319f329
#
_entry.id   b468a570df7ceda4e6016c3fe319f329
#
_cell.length_a   1.000
_cell.length_b   1.000
_cell.length_c   1.000
_cell.angle_alpha   90.00
_cell.angle_beta   90.00
_cell.angle_gamma   90.00
#
_symmetry.space_group_name_H-M   'P 1'
#
loop_
_entity.id
_entity.type
_entity.pdbx_description
1 polymer ?
#
loop_
_entity_poly.entity_id
_entity_poly.type
_entity_poly.pdbx_seq_one_letter_code
_entity_poly.pdbx_strand_id
1 'polypeptide(L)'
;MEKLLFEIGTEEIPAKFMPAILAQLKDLAEKKMTELRIPFEAVKTYGTPRRMTFIASGVAEAQEDSTVEAKGPSAKIAFVSGAPSKAAIGFARGQGVDVKELVVRDDYVYAVKHLAGQPVKDLLPGLLTDILTSLNFPKNMRWADHEFKFVRPIRWLVALFGDEVIPVEITGVKSGKFSRGHRFLRPSALDNAKAHESIGDAAKALFDTVKSKAKNAVASAAIGTIGAVEIPDADSYEKVMYDNYVMVDQDARRELIRQQVTDLAIAEGGHAEINEELLEEVNYLVEWPTALCGKFEEKFLALPKECIITPMREHQRYFPVLAEDGSLLNKFITVCNGGKEHLEIVAHGNERVLRARLSDAEFFFNEDRKQTLADRLEKLKTVSFQEGLGNMNDKSKRLVQAVDMLAMAINAKVDKEKLERTALLCKCDLVTGMVIEFTELQGVMGREYAKLDGEAPEVALGIYEHYLPRFAGDELPTTDIGRLTGIADKLDNICATFSRGLAPTGSQDPYALRRQALGIINILLDGNYHVSLYKVIAGALYLLNIPAEDTKKLVPQIAEFMKQRLRNMLMDQGIRYDVVDAVLADQMNDDFTDLVARAKALNSFVASAEAPALIQAATRVANLCKKIEEESAINPQLFAVEAEGALHNAAMAASKEVLVAATKYDYAAVMAEAVKLVDPINKFFEDVMVMDEDVRVKNNRLALLAAVKDITHAVGDLSVIVQ
;
A
#
# COMPACT_ATOMS: atom_id res chain seq x y z
N MET A 1 11.20 29.74 22.38
CA MET A 1 10.85 28.55 21.54
C MET A 1 12.12 27.97 20.98
N GLU A 2 12.33 26.69 21.21
CA GLU A 2 13.56 25.99 20.88
C GLU A 2 13.34 24.92 19.82
N LYS A 3 14.41 24.36 19.27
CA LYS A 3 14.32 23.14 18.46
C LYS A 3 14.58 21.90 19.31
N LEU A 4 13.79 20.86 19.09
CA LEU A 4 14.00 19.52 19.64
C LEU A 4 14.61 18.63 18.56
N LEU A 5 15.83 18.16 18.77
CA LEU A 5 16.52 17.18 17.93
C LEU A 5 16.52 15.82 18.62
N PHE A 6 16.11 14.78 17.90
CA PHE A 6 16.30 13.40 18.33
C PHE A 6 16.83 12.54 17.20
N GLU A 7 18.06 12.05 17.33
CA GLU A 7 18.70 11.11 16.39
C GLU A 7 18.86 9.74 17.05
N ILE A 8 18.40 8.71 16.36
CA ILE A 8 18.59 7.30 16.72
C ILE A 8 19.58 6.71 15.72
N GLY A 9 20.80 6.47 16.20
CA GLY A 9 21.88 5.89 15.39
C GLY A 9 21.95 4.39 15.54
N THR A 10 22.07 3.68 14.41
CA THR A 10 22.04 2.22 14.34
C THR A 10 23.12 1.64 13.42
N GLU A 11 23.20 0.33 13.31
CA GLU A 11 23.80 -0.33 12.15
C GLU A 11 22.90 -0.16 10.91
N GLU A 12 23.39 -0.52 9.70
CA GLU A 12 22.69 -0.24 8.44
C GLU A 12 21.28 -0.83 8.39
N ILE A 13 20.30 0.06 8.24
CA ILE A 13 18.89 -0.25 8.10
C ILE A 13 18.62 -0.62 6.63
N PRO A 14 17.79 -1.65 6.33
CA PRO A 14 17.40 -1.94 4.96
C PRO A 14 16.73 -0.72 4.30
N ALA A 15 17.25 -0.30 3.15
CA ALA A 15 16.83 0.91 2.44
C ALA A 15 15.31 1.02 2.28
N LYS A 16 14.67 -0.06 1.86
CA LYS A 16 13.21 -0.14 1.63
C LYS A 16 12.33 0.09 2.88
N PHE A 17 12.92 0.07 4.09
CA PHE A 17 12.17 0.36 5.31
C PHE A 17 12.15 1.84 5.66
N MET A 18 13.14 2.60 5.19
CA MET A 18 13.37 3.97 5.62
C MET A 18 12.20 4.94 5.35
N PRO A 19 11.56 4.95 4.16
CA PRO A 19 10.44 5.86 3.92
C PRO A 19 9.31 5.69 4.95
N ALA A 20 8.90 4.44 5.21
CA ALA A 20 7.84 4.13 6.18
C ALA A 20 8.27 4.45 7.63
N ILE A 21 9.54 4.24 7.97
CA ILE A 21 10.08 4.57 9.29
C ILE A 21 10.06 6.08 9.52
N LEU A 22 10.48 6.88 8.54
CA LEU A 22 10.52 8.34 8.66
C LEU A 22 9.12 8.94 8.76
N ALA A 23 8.18 8.42 7.98
CA ALA A 23 6.77 8.81 8.10
C ALA A 23 6.22 8.49 9.49
N GLN A 24 6.43 7.26 9.98
CA GLN A 24 6.00 6.84 11.30
C GLN A 24 6.66 7.66 12.43
N LEU A 25 7.95 7.98 12.29
CA LEU A 25 8.68 8.80 13.26
C LEU A 25 8.10 10.21 13.35
N LYS A 26 7.74 10.81 12.20
CA LYS A 26 7.06 12.10 12.14
C LYS A 26 5.70 12.05 12.83
N ASP A 27 4.85 11.11 12.42
CA ASP A 27 3.50 10.94 12.96
C ASP A 27 3.51 10.72 14.49
N LEU A 28 4.44 9.89 14.98
CA LEU A 28 4.60 9.65 16.41
C LEU A 28 5.06 10.91 17.16
N ALA A 29 6.01 11.67 16.62
CA ALA A 29 6.48 12.89 17.23
C ALA A 29 5.35 13.94 17.33
N GLU A 30 4.65 14.20 16.21
CA GLU A 30 3.54 15.15 16.16
C GLU A 30 2.39 14.73 17.09
N LYS A 31 1.98 13.47 17.04
CA LYS A 31 0.90 12.93 17.85
C LYS A 31 1.21 13.02 19.34
N LYS A 32 2.40 12.54 19.76
CA LYS A 32 2.74 12.50 21.19
C LYS A 32 3.01 13.89 21.79
N MET A 33 3.59 14.83 21.01
CA MET A 33 3.70 16.22 21.45
C MET A 33 2.33 16.85 21.63
N THR A 34 1.39 16.59 20.70
CA THR A 34 0.00 17.06 20.80
C THR A 34 -0.72 16.45 22.02
N GLU A 35 -0.58 15.14 22.25
CA GLU A 35 -1.14 14.46 23.42
C GLU A 35 -0.64 15.06 24.76
N LEU A 36 0.63 15.44 24.79
CA LEU A 36 1.23 16.13 25.93
C LEU A 36 1.00 17.65 25.95
N ARG A 37 0.23 18.19 24.99
CA ARG A 37 -0.05 19.62 24.87
C ARG A 37 1.24 20.47 24.81
N ILE A 38 2.23 20.00 24.11
CA ILE A 38 3.48 20.70 23.82
C ILE A 38 3.30 21.43 22.50
N PRO A 39 3.23 22.78 22.49
CA PRO A 39 3.14 23.53 21.24
C PRO A 39 4.44 23.38 20.42
N PHE A 40 4.28 23.19 19.11
CA PHE A 40 5.36 23.15 18.12
C PHE A 40 4.86 23.67 16.78
N GLU A 41 5.77 24.05 15.87
CA GLU A 41 5.42 24.57 14.54
C GLU A 41 5.42 23.48 13.48
N ALA A 42 6.49 22.70 13.41
CA ALA A 42 6.64 21.66 12.40
C ALA A 42 7.62 20.56 12.87
N VAL A 43 7.45 19.35 12.29
CA VAL A 43 8.38 18.24 12.44
C VAL A 43 8.96 17.86 11.08
N LYS A 44 10.28 17.89 10.96
CA LYS A 44 11.02 17.41 9.80
C LYS A 44 11.80 16.16 10.17
N THR A 45 11.79 15.14 9.28
CA THR A 45 12.53 13.90 9.49
C THR A 45 13.67 13.75 8.50
N TYR A 46 14.74 13.10 8.93
CA TYR A 46 15.95 12.84 8.16
C TYR A 46 16.33 11.38 8.30
N GLY A 47 16.80 10.79 7.20
CA GLY A 47 17.19 9.38 7.17
C GLY A 47 18.42 9.11 6.33
N THR A 48 19.32 8.29 6.91
CA THR A 48 20.46 7.71 6.20
C THR A 48 20.53 6.21 6.50
N PRO A 49 21.37 5.44 5.84
CA PRO A 49 21.49 4.00 6.14
C PRO A 49 21.63 3.67 7.64
N ARG A 50 22.27 4.57 8.42
CA ARG A 50 22.64 4.30 9.82
C ARG A 50 21.94 5.17 10.85
N ARG A 51 20.96 6.02 10.44
CA ARG A 51 20.24 6.89 11.37
C ARG A 51 18.84 7.23 10.91
N MET A 52 17.99 7.45 11.86
CA MET A 52 16.71 8.09 11.72
C MET A 52 16.62 9.23 12.72
N THR A 53 16.21 10.41 12.26
CA THR A 53 16.25 11.65 13.04
C THR A 53 14.96 12.42 12.83
N PHE A 54 14.46 13.09 13.86
CA PHE A 54 13.54 14.20 13.66
C PHE A 54 14.03 15.46 14.33
N ILE A 55 13.63 16.60 13.76
CA ILE A 55 13.76 17.92 14.35
C ILE A 55 12.38 18.56 14.41
N ALA A 56 11.93 18.90 15.62
CA ALA A 56 10.72 19.69 15.81
C ALA A 56 11.14 21.14 16.03
N SER A 57 10.57 22.06 15.23
CA SER A 57 10.79 23.50 15.34
C SER A 57 9.69 24.18 16.15
N GLY A 58 10.03 25.34 16.75
CA GLY A 58 9.05 26.14 17.48
C GLY A 58 8.50 25.47 18.73
N VAL A 59 9.26 24.58 19.36
CA VAL A 59 8.82 23.87 20.57
C VAL A 59 8.80 24.82 21.76
N ALA A 60 7.68 24.90 22.45
CA ALA A 60 7.51 25.76 23.64
C ALA A 60 8.32 25.21 24.83
N GLU A 61 8.70 26.11 25.75
CA GLU A 61 9.41 25.76 27.00
C GLU A 61 8.50 25.15 28.08
N ALA A 62 7.19 25.39 27.96
CA ALA A 62 6.17 24.85 28.87
C ALA A 62 4.95 24.36 28.07
N GLN A 63 4.25 23.38 28.65
CA GLN A 63 2.93 22.94 28.15
C GLN A 63 1.95 24.10 28.21
N GLU A 64 0.93 24.07 27.39
CA GLU A 64 -0.23 24.94 27.55
C GLU A 64 -0.99 24.60 28.85
N ASP A 65 -1.45 25.64 29.54
CA ASP A 65 -2.34 25.47 30.67
C ASP A 65 -3.61 24.74 30.22
N SER A 66 -4.15 23.92 31.07
CA SER A 66 -5.39 23.21 30.76
C SER A 66 -6.41 23.36 31.87
N THR A 67 -7.67 23.38 31.47
CA THR A 67 -8.79 23.31 32.38
C THR A 67 -9.49 21.96 32.19
N VAL A 68 -9.47 21.17 33.24
CA VAL A 68 -10.17 19.87 33.26
C VAL A 68 -11.48 20.05 34.01
N GLU A 69 -12.60 19.77 33.37
CA GLU A 69 -13.91 19.77 33.96
C GLU A 69 -14.36 18.33 34.26
N ALA A 70 -14.66 18.05 35.51
CA ALA A 70 -15.27 16.80 35.92
C ALA A 70 -16.74 17.03 36.30
N LYS A 71 -17.66 16.30 35.62
CA LYS A 71 -19.09 16.35 35.95
C LYS A 71 -19.36 15.53 37.20
N GLY A 72 -20.01 16.18 38.20
CA GLY A 72 -20.37 15.60 39.47
C GLY A 72 -21.88 15.33 39.63
N PRO A 73 -22.37 15.21 40.87
CA PRO A 73 -23.76 14.94 41.15
C PRO A 73 -24.68 16.10 40.68
N SER A 74 -25.99 15.86 40.58
CA SER A 74 -26.95 16.93 40.26
C SER A 74 -26.94 18.00 41.35
N ALA A 75 -27.18 19.26 40.94
CA ALA A 75 -27.17 20.41 41.85
C ALA A 75 -28.13 20.24 43.04
N LYS A 76 -29.28 19.56 42.82
CA LYS A 76 -30.27 19.24 43.88
C LYS A 76 -29.73 18.28 44.93
N ILE A 77 -28.83 17.37 44.57
CA ILE A 77 -28.18 16.42 45.49
C ILE A 77 -26.94 17.07 46.12
N ALA A 78 -26.23 17.89 45.35
CA ALA A 78 -25.00 18.54 45.75
C ALA A 78 -25.21 19.65 46.77
N PHE A 79 -26.33 20.37 46.69
CA PHE A 79 -26.65 21.49 47.63
C PHE A 79 -28.03 21.28 48.25
N VAL A 80 -28.09 21.26 49.59
CA VAL A 80 -29.32 21.17 50.38
C VAL A 80 -29.49 22.46 51.14
N SER A 81 -30.59 23.18 50.88
CA SER A 81 -30.87 24.51 51.48
C SER A 81 -29.70 25.51 51.29
N GLY A 82 -29.02 25.45 50.15
CA GLY A 82 -27.90 26.34 49.82
C GLY A 82 -26.54 25.95 50.45
N ALA A 83 -26.48 24.90 51.26
CA ALA A 83 -25.23 24.39 51.83
C ALA A 83 -24.75 23.14 51.11
N PRO A 84 -23.41 22.95 50.95
CA PRO A 84 -22.84 21.76 50.31
C PRO A 84 -23.18 20.47 51.08
N SER A 85 -23.73 19.50 50.41
CA SER A 85 -24.01 18.16 50.95
C SER A 85 -22.75 17.31 51.08
N LYS A 86 -22.87 16.16 51.77
CA LYS A 86 -21.78 15.16 51.82
C LYS A 86 -21.38 14.67 50.42
N ALA A 87 -22.30 14.67 49.48
CA ALA A 87 -22.01 14.29 48.07
C ALA A 87 -21.14 15.34 47.37
N ALA A 88 -21.42 16.62 47.52
CA ALA A 88 -20.61 17.71 47.00
C ALA A 88 -19.20 17.73 47.62
N ILE A 89 -19.13 17.59 48.95
CA ILE A 89 -17.84 17.55 49.68
C ILE A 89 -17.00 16.34 49.25
N GLY A 90 -17.64 15.16 49.12
CA GLY A 90 -16.98 13.95 48.67
C GLY A 90 -16.47 14.05 47.22
N PHE A 91 -17.28 14.64 46.34
CA PHE A 91 -16.90 14.90 44.95
C PHE A 91 -15.75 15.89 44.86
N ALA A 92 -15.83 17.06 45.54
CA ALA A 92 -14.76 18.05 45.53
C ALA A 92 -13.44 17.48 46.05
N ARG A 93 -13.49 16.71 47.18
CA ARG A 93 -12.32 16.01 47.71
C ARG A 93 -11.75 14.99 46.71
N GLY A 94 -12.61 14.20 46.05
CA GLY A 94 -12.19 13.22 45.03
C GLY A 94 -11.53 13.87 43.81
N GLN A 95 -11.93 15.10 43.49
CA GLN A 95 -11.35 15.88 42.40
C GLN A 95 -10.18 16.77 42.82
N GLY A 96 -9.93 16.88 44.14
CA GLY A 96 -8.83 17.71 44.67
C GLY A 96 -9.08 19.23 44.55
N VAL A 97 -10.33 19.70 44.59
CA VAL A 97 -10.74 21.09 44.55
C VAL A 97 -11.48 21.45 45.84
N ASP A 98 -11.51 22.76 46.20
CA ASP A 98 -12.35 23.22 47.29
C ASP A 98 -13.84 23.12 46.90
N VAL A 99 -14.69 22.74 47.85
CA VAL A 99 -16.14 22.64 47.60
C VAL A 99 -16.76 23.95 47.16
N LYS A 100 -16.11 25.07 47.53
CA LYS A 100 -16.53 26.44 47.12
C LYS A 100 -16.20 26.77 45.66
N GLU A 101 -15.30 26.04 45.06
CA GLU A 101 -14.87 26.20 43.67
C GLU A 101 -15.72 25.36 42.71
N LEU A 102 -16.67 24.58 43.22
CA LEU A 102 -17.61 23.83 42.41
C LEU A 102 -18.55 24.78 41.65
N VAL A 103 -18.63 24.59 40.34
CA VAL A 103 -19.49 25.39 39.43
C VAL A 103 -20.77 24.60 39.12
N VAL A 104 -21.93 25.26 39.25
CA VAL A 104 -23.22 24.67 38.86
C VAL A 104 -23.54 25.09 37.44
N ARG A 105 -23.74 24.10 36.54
CA ARG A 105 -24.13 24.31 35.15
C ARG A 105 -25.05 23.17 34.74
N ASP A 106 -26.14 23.47 33.99
CA ASP A 106 -27.08 22.48 33.44
C ASP A 106 -27.59 21.45 34.48
N ASP A 107 -28.02 21.97 35.67
CA ASP A 107 -28.48 21.17 36.79
C ASP A 107 -27.45 20.19 37.41
N TYR A 108 -26.18 20.29 37.06
CA TYR A 108 -25.09 19.47 37.60
C TYR A 108 -23.98 20.35 38.21
N VAL A 109 -23.23 19.74 39.12
CA VAL A 109 -22.04 20.34 39.69
C VAL A 109 -20.82 19.92 38.90
N TYR A 110 -19.94 20.86 38.59
CA TYR A 110 -18.67 20.60 37.91
C TYR A 110 -17.52 21.04 38.82
N ALA A 111 -16.50 20.21 38.92
CA ALA A 111 -15.20 20.57 39.43
C ALA A 111 -14.34 21.06 38.26
N VAL A 112 -13.94 22.33 38.31
CA VAL A 112 -13.06 22.95 37.30
C VAL A 112 -11.67 23.01 37.89
N LYS A 113 -10.73 22.29 37.31
CA LYS A 113 -9.34 22.25 37.76
C LYS A 113 -8.44 22.90 36.74
N HIS A 114 -7.81 23.99 37.13
CA HIS A 114 -6.76 24.59 36.33
C HIS A 114 -5.43 23.87 36.58
N LEU A 115 -4.90 23.28 35.54
CA LEU A 115 -3.59 22.61 35.56
C LEU A 115 -2.60 23.53 34.85
N ALA A 116 -1.67 24.11 35.60
CA ALA A 116 -0.56 24.85 35.01
C ALA A 116 0.29 23.93 34.16
N GLY A 117 0.75 24.44 33.02
CA GLY A 117 1.66 23.70 32.14
C GLY A 117 2.97 23.35 32.85
N GLN A 118 3.43 22.13 32.66
CA GLN A 118 4.74 21.68 33.15
C GLN A 118 5.84 22.16 32.22
N PRO A 119 7.09 22.35 32.70
CA PRO A 119 8.24 22.58 31.82
C PRO A 119 8.40 21.45 30.84
N VAL A 120 8.46 21.77 29.54
CA VAL A 120 8.56 20.77 28.47
C VAL A 120 9.79 19.90 28.64
N LYS A 121 10.90 20.48 29.09
CA LYS A 121 12.16 19.79 29.35
C LYS A 121 12.01 18.58 30.30
N ASP A 122 11.11 18.64 31.27
CA ASP A 122 10.87 17.54 32.22
C ASP A 122 10.07 16.41 31.58
N LEU A 123 9.34 16.66 30.50
CA LEU A 123 8.51 15.71 29.78
C LEU A 123 9.28 15.02 28.64
N LEU A 124 10.29 15.68 28.07
CA LEU A 124 11.01 15.18 26.89
C LEU A 124 11.67 13.81 27.08
N PRO A 125 12.27 13.45 28.23
CA PRO A 125 12.85 12.10 28.40
C PRO A 125 11.82 10.98 28.20
N GLY A 126 10.63 11.16 28.79
CA GLY A 126 9.52 10.22 28.63
C GLY A 126 8.99 10.20 27.20
N LEU A 127 8.74 11.37 26.61
CA LEU A 127 8.29 11.54 25.23
C LEU A 127 9.21 10.82 24.23
N LEU A 128 10.53 11.09 24.30
CA LEU A 128 11.50 10.50 23.36
C LEU A 128 11.65 8.98 23.52
N THR A 129 11.61 8.50 24.77
CA THR A 129 11.60 7.07 25.07
C THR A 129 10.36 6.39 24.49
N ASP A 130 9.19 7.02 24.66
CA ASP A 130 7.92 6.51 24.12
C ASP A 130 7.90 6.49 22.59
N ILE A 131 8.43 7.53 21.93
CA ILE A 131 8.56 7.55 20.47
C ILE A 131 9.44 6.38 20.02
N LEU A 132 10.64 6.24 20.60
CA LEU A 132 11.60 5.19 20.23
C LEU A 132 11.00 3.79 20.40
N THR A 133 10.33 3.54 21.50
CA THR A 133 9.75 2.20 21.81
C THR A 133 8.45 1.92 21.06
N SER A 134 7.77 2.95 20.54
CA SER A 134 6.55 2.82 19.72
C SER A 134 6.83 2.54 18.24
N LEU A 135 8.07 2.69 17.76
CA LEU A 135 8.44 2.42 16.38
C LEU A 135 8.24 0.93 16.03
N ASN A 136 7.54 0.68 14.93
CA ASN A 136 7.31 -0.66 14.41
C ASN A 136 8.02 -0.87 13.08
N PHE A 137 8.56 -2.06 12.89
CA PHE A 137 9.32 -2.41 11.70
C PHE A 137 8.84 -3.73 11.10
N PRO A 138 8.92 -3.92 9.79
CA PRO A 138 8.53 -5.18 9.14
C PRO A 138 9.34 -6.38 9.66
N LYS A 139 10.58 -6.14 10.07
CA LYS A 139 11.47 -7.15 10.62
C LYS A 139 12.31 -6.57 11.75
N ASN A 140 12.25 -7.21 12.90
CA ASN A 140 12.99 -6.86 14.10
C ASN A 140 14.03 -7.93 14.43
N MET A 141 15.08 -7.53 15.14
CA MET A 141 16.07 -8.43 15.70
C MET A 141 16.35 -8.09 17.17
N ARG A 142 16.87 -9.06 17.91
CA ARG A 142 17.51 -8.88 19.20
C ARG A 142 19.03 -8.88 19.02
N TRP A 143 19.76 -8.24 19.92
CA TRP A 143 21.22 -8.25 19.87
C TRP A 143 21.79 -8.28 21.29
N ALA A 144 23.01 -8.80 21.41
CA ALA A 144 23.66 -9.06 22.69
C ALA A 144 22.71 -9.85 23.62
N ASP A 145 22.60 -9.43 24.88
CA ASP A 145 21.73 -10.00 25.92
C ASP A 145 20.41 -9.23 26.13
N HIS A 146 20.09 -8.29 25.23
CA HIS A 146 18.91 -7.43 25.35
C HIS A 146 17.63 -8.13 24.89
N GLU A 147 16.56 -8.02 25.69
CA GLU A 147 15.21 -8.47 25.30
C GLU A 147 14.51 -7.48 24.33
N PHE A 148 14.99 -6.23 24.28
CA PHE A 148 14.47 -5.20 23.38
C PHE A 148 14.70 -5.58 21.92
N LYS A 149 13.66 -5.35 21.09
CA LYS A 149 13.70 -5.63 19.66
C LYS A 149 13.67 -4.34 18.87
N PHE A 150 14.57 -4.22 17.90
CA PHE A 150 14.64 -3.08 17.00
C PHE A 150 15.02 -3.52 15.58
N VAL A 151 14.92 -2.62 14.60
CA VAL A 151 15.27 -2.94 13.21
C VAL A 151 16.73 -3.33 13.03
N ARG A 152 17.62 -2.65 13.76
CA ARG A 152 19.07 -2.91 13.85
C ARG A 152 19.57 -2.49 15.24
N PRO A 153 20.74 -2.98 15.69
CA PRO A 153 21.33 -2.57 16.96
C PRO A 153 21.50 -1.06 17.06
N ILE A 154 20.97 -0.47 18.13
CA ILE A 154 21.19 0.96 18.43
C ILE A 154 22.63 1.15 18.90
N ARG A 155 23.30 2.16 18.37
CA ARG A 155 24.72 2.43 18.61
C ARG A 155 24.98 3.75 19.30
N TRP A 156 24.16 4.76 19.05
CA TRP A 156 24.23 6.06 19.71
C TRP A 156 22.86 6.74 19.70
N LEU A 157 22.69 7.72 20.56
CA LEU A 157 21.53 8.60 20.61
C LEU A 157 22.02 10.05 20.72
N VAL A 158 21.43 10.96 19.94
CA VAL A 158 21.54 12.40 20.15
C VAL A 158 20.16 12.92 20.50
N ALA A 159 20.03 13.60 21.64
CA ALA A 159 18.77 14.21 22.07
C ALA A 159 19.08 15.58 22.64
N LEU A 160 18.67 16.64 21.93
CA LEU A 160 18.93 18.03 22.29
C LEU A 160 17.65 18.85 22.27
N PHE A 161 17.49 19.68 23.28
CA PHE A 161 16.49 20.76 23.31
C PHE A 161 17.26 22.09 23.34
N GLY A 162 17.26 22.79 22.20
CA GLY A 162 18.23 23.84 21.97
C GLY A 162 19.66 23.28 21.99
N ASP A 163 20.45 23.69 22.96
CA ASP A 163 21.82 23.22 23.22
C ASP A 163 21.92 22.24 24.40
N GLU A 164 20.82 21.98 25.11
CA GLU A 164 20.80 21.11 26.28
C GLU A 164 20.52 19.64 25.92
N VAL A 165 21.25 18.73 26.55
CA VAL A 165 21.06 17.28 26.39
C VAL A 165 19.85 16.81 27.18
N ILE A 166 18.94 16.14 26.50
CA ILE A 166 17.79 15.46 27.11
C ILE A 166 18.18 14.01 27.43
N PRO A 167 18.09 13.59 28.69
CA PRO A 167 18.53 12.25 29.10
C PRO A 167 17.54 11.18 28.62
N VAL A 168 18.01 10.32 27.70
CA VAL A 168 17.30 9.13 27.22
C VAL A 168 18.27 7.95 27.29
N GLU A 169 17.83 6.82 27.78
CA GLU A 169 18.63 5.60 27.82
C GLU A 169 17.83 4.40 27.32
N ILE A 170 18.40 3.63 26.41
CA ILE A 170 17.85 2.37 25.91
C ILE A 170 18.97 1.36 25.69
N THR A 171 18.80 0.13 26.15
CA THR A 171 19.80 -0.95 25.99
C THR A 171 21.24 -0.56 26.39
N GLY A 172 21.37 0.28 27.43
CA GLY A 172 22.67 0.77 27.91
C GLY A 172 23.27 1.90 27.06
N VAL A 173 22.59 2.34 25.98
CA VAL A 173 22.99 3.50 25.16
C VAL A 173 22.32 4.74 25.73
N LYS A 174 23.15 5.72 26.14
CA LYS A 174 22.70 7.00 26.66
C LYS A 174 22.78 8.08 25.60
N SER A 175 21.81 8.98 25.61
CA SER A 175 21.83 10.18 24.75
C SER A 175 22.95 11.14 25.12
N GLY A 176 23.37 11.92 24.15
CA GLY A 176 24.38 12.94 24.31
C GLY A 176 24.38 13.92 23.14
N LYS A 177 25.49 14.66 22.98
CA LYS A 177 25.74 15.59 21.88
C LYS A 177 26.48 14.92 20.70
N PHE A 178 26.88 13.66 20.80
CA PHE A 178 27.79 13.07 19.83
C PHE A 178 27.05 12.16 18.84
N SER A 179 27.01 12.59 17.59
CA SER A 179 26.62 11.77 16.44
C SER A 179 27.82 11.05 15.85
N ARG A 180 27.67 10.42 14.67
CA ARG A 180 28.72 9.75 13.91
C ARG A 180 28.82 10.35 12.52
N GLY A 181 30.01 10.79 12.11
CA GLY A 181 30.28 11.19 10.75
C GLY A 181 30.31 10.00 9.78
N HIS A 182 30.67 10.27 8.53
CA HIS A 182 30.82 9.22 7.52
C HIS A 182 31.86 8.19 7.95
N ARG A 183 31.61 6.91 7.65
CA ARG A 183 32.45 5.81 8.15
C ARG A 183 33.91 5.89 7.66
N PHE A 184 34.13 6.34 6.42
CA PHE A 184 35.42 6.35 5.75
C PHE A 184 35.97 7.74 5.47
N LEU A 185 35.08 8.72 5.18
CA LEU A 185 35.47 10.10 4.92
C LEU A 185 35.53 10.88 6.23
N ARG A 186 36.57 11.67 6.38
CA ARG A 186 36.76 12.55 7.56
C ARG A 186 37.18 13.92 7.09
N PRO A 187 36.74 15.01 7.75
CA PRO A 187 37.30 16.33 7.52
C PRO A 187 38.80 16.29 7.82
N SER A 188 39.57 16.96 6.99
CA SER A 188 41.02 16.97 7.01
C SER A 188 41.67 17.71 8.21
N ALA A 189 41.07 17.61 9.40
CA ALA A 189 41.79 17.99 10.62
C ALA A 189 43.11 17.22 10.79
N LEU A 190 43.25 16.07 10.07
CA LEU A 190 44.52 15.36 9.91
C LEU A 190 45.37 15.87 8.73
N ASP A 191 44.80 16.60 7.75
CA ASP A 191 45.56 17.22 6.66
C ASP A 191 46.28 18.49 7.11
N ASN A 192 45.87 19.13 8.19
CA ASN A 192 46.62 20.20 8.85
C ASN A 192 47.73 19.68 9.78
N ALA A 193 47.74 18.39 10.09
CA ALA A 193 48.89 17.69 10.63
C ALA A 193 49.76 17.13 9.48
N LYS A 194 50.19 18.00 8.57
CA LYS A 194 51.44 17.83 7.83
C LYS A 194 52.62 17.99 8.79
N ALA A 195 52.59 17.25 9.83
CA ALA A 195 53.72 16.92 10.63
C ALA A 195 53.79 15.40 10.57
N HIS A 196 54.44 14.95 9.55
CA HIS A 196 55.26 13.78 9.52
C HIS A 196 55.43 13.09 10.86
N GLU A 197 54.77 11.94 11.00
CA GLU A 197 55.43 10.77 11.55
C GLU A 197 54.46 9.62 11.40
N SER A 198 54.94 8.52 10.92
CA SER A 198 54.19 7.43 10.34
C SER A 198 52.98 7.00 11.19
N ILE A 199 51.87 6.71 10.51
CA ILE A 199 50.69 6.00 11.09
C ILE A 199 51.12 4.78 11.93
N GLY A 200 52.30 4.22 11.65
CA GLY A 200 52.93 3.15 12.42
C GLY A 200 53.31 3.55 13.85
N ASP A 201 53.79 4.76 14.08
CA ASP A 201 54.24 5.18 15.41
C ASP A 201 53.09 5.64 16.29
N ALA A 202 52.05 6.28 15.71
CA ALA A 202 50.82 6.61 16.44
C ALA A 202 50.03 5.35 16.80
N ALA A 203 49.92 4.38 15.89
CA ALA A 203 49.28 3.09 16.14
C ALA A 203 50.09 2.28 17.17
N LYS A 204 51.42 2.35 17.13
CA LYS A 204 52.31 1.68 18.09
C LYS A 204 52.24 2.30 19.48
N ALA A 205 52.25 3.63 19.58
CA ALA A 205 52.04 4.36 20.83
C ALA A 205 50.64 4.08 21.44
N LEU A 206 49.61 4.01 20.61
CA LEU A 206 48.27 3.64 21.05
C LEU A 206 48.21 2.16 21.50
N PHE A 207 48.90 1.26 20.77
CA PHE A 207 48.95 -0.17 21.10
C PHE A 207 49.76 -0.43 22.39
N ASP A 208 50.83 0.32 22.61
CA ASP A 208 51.67 0.24 23.81
C ASP A 208 50.97 0.86 25.03
N THR A 209 50.16 1.92 24.83
CA THR A 209 49.32 2.54 25.88
C THR A 209 48.17 1.61 26.26
N VAL A 210 47.57 0.90 25.31
CA VAL A 210 46.49 -0.10 25.54
C VAL A 210 47.05 -1.35 26.24
N LYS A 211 48.32 -1.73 25.98
CA LYS A 211 48.97 -2.85 26.67
C LYS A 211 49.31 -2.57 28.12
N SER A 212 49.50 -1.32 28.49
CA SER A 212 49.96 -0.95 29.82
C SER A 212 48.89 -0.61 30.83
N LYS A 213 47.63 -0.35 30.43
CA LYS A 213 46.54 -0.03 31.36
C LYS A 213 45.21 -0.68 30.97
N ALA A 214 44.91 -1.71 31.73
CA ALA A 214 43.58 -2.26 31.98
C ALA A 214 42.79 -2.87 30.81
N LYS A 215 42.74 -4.15 30.88
CA LYS A 215 41.78 -5.08 30.24
C LYS A 215 40.37 -4.50 30.08
N ASN A 216 39.90 -4.53 28.85
CA ASN A 216 38.48 -4.50 28.39
C ASN A 216 37.65 -3.20 28.48
N ALA A 217 37.80 -2.31 29.46
CA ALA A 217 36.93 -1.13 29.57
C ALA A 217 37.44 0.06 28.70
N VAL A 218 38.76 0.23 28.57
CA VAL A 218 39.36 1.35 27.82
C VAL A 218 39.28 1.12 26.30
N ALA A 219 39.40 -0.14 25.85
CA ALA A 219 39.27 -0.46 24.43
C ALA A 219 37.83 -0.21 23.90
N SER A 220 36.80 -0.51 24.71
CA SER A 220 35.40 -0.24 24.36
C SER A 220 35.13 1.28 24.30
N ALA A 221 35.65 2.07 25.20
CA ALA A 221 35.51 3.52 25.23
C ALA A 221 36.27 4.20 24.08
N ALA A 222 37.49 3.75 23.76
CA ALA A 222 38.28 4.30 22.65
C ALA A 222 37.67 3.97 21.26
N ILE A 223 37.15 2.75 21.08
CA ILE A 223 36.41 2.37 19.86
C ILE A 223 35.12 3.19 19.77
N GLY A 224 34.47 3.53 20.89
CA GLY A 224 33.29 4.36 20.96
C GLY A 224 33.46 5.81 20.46
N THR A 225 34.68 6.36 20.49
CA THR A 225 34.95 7.77 20.11
C THR A 225 35.45 7.95 18.69
N ILE A 226 35.86 6.89 17.99
CA ILE A 226 36.32 7.00 16.60
C ILE A 226 35.14 7.43 15.70
N GLY A 227 35.27 8.62 15.06
CA GLY A 227 34.27 9.20 14.17
C GLY A 227 33.11 9.88 14.90
N ALA A 228 33.23 10.12 16.21
CA ALA A 228 32.26 10.93 16.93
C ALA A 228 32.34 12.38 16.46
N VAL A 229 31.16 12.97 16.25
CA VAL A 229 30.95 14.35 15.79
C VAL A 229 30.07 15.04 16.81
N GLU A 230 30.56 16.12 17.41
CA GLU A 230 29.80 16.91 18.36
C GLU A 230 28.73 17.75 17.62
N ILE A 231 27.50 17.68 18.06
CA ILE A 231 26.38 18.53 17.64
C ILE A 231 26.21 19.57 18.75
N PRO A 232 26.65 20.83 18.56
CA PRO A 232 26.59 21.85 19.61
C PRO A 232 25.16 22.14 20.06
N ASP A 233 24.24 22.24 19.09
CA ASP A 233 22.82 22.56 19.25
C ASP A 233 21.98 21.93 18.11
N ALA A 234 20.68 21.96 18.29
CA ALA A 234 19.74 21.39 17.32
C ALA A 234 19.73 22.14 15.96
N ASP A 235 20.09 23.44 15.94
CA ASP A 235 20.11 24.26 14.73
C ASP A 235 21.27 23.89 13.79
N SER A 236 22.41 23.55 14.36
CA SER A 236 23.63 23.24 13.62
C SER A 236 23.67 21.82 13.03
N TYR A 237 22.70 20.96 13.35
CA TYR A 237 22.74 19.53 13.03
C TYR A 237 23.01 19.24 11.55
N GLU A 238 22.21 19.78 10.64
CA GLU A 238 22.35 19.51 9.19
C GLU A 238 23.74 19.94 8.68
N LYS A 239 24.17 21.13 9.09
CA LYS A 239 25.47 21.69 8.67
C LYS A 239 26.62 20.86 9.20
N VAL A 240 26.60 20.54 10.49
CA VAL A 240 27.66 19.76 11.13
C VAL A 240 27.78 18.38 10.51
N MET A 241 26.66 17.75 10.22
CA MET A 241 26.62 16.43 9.57
C MET A 241 27.15 16.50 8.14
N TYR A 242 26.76 17.52 7.37
CA TYR A 242 27.28 17.76 6.02
C TYR A 242 28.79 18.00 6.00
N ASP A 243 29.30 18.81 6.92
CA ASP A 243 30.78 19.09 7.07
C ASP A 243 31.53 17.79 7.45
N ASN A 244 30.85 16.76 7.93
CA ASN A 244 31.39 15.43 8.26
C ASN A 244 30.97 14.34 7.25
N TYR A 245 30.70 14.74 6.01
CA TYR A 245 30.37 13.88 4.88
C TYR A 245 29.12 13.01 5.12
N VAL A 246 28.11 13.55 5.78
CA VAL A 246 26.80 12.93 5.95
C VAL A 246 25.71 13.91 5.51
N MET A 247 25.16 13.68 4.34
CA MET A 247 24.01 14.41 3.83
C MET A 247 22.77 13.80 4.44
N VAL A 248 22.27 14.36 5.55
CA VAL A 248 21.15 13.79 6.31
C VAL A 248 19.82 14.00 5.61
N ASP A 249 19.65 15.11 4.88
CA ASP A 249 18.45 15.40 4.10
C ASP A 249 18.33 14.44 2.91
N GLN A 250 17.40 13.49 3.00
CA GLN A 250 17.17 12.47 1.99
C GLN A 250 16.65 13.05 0.68
N ASP A 251 15.91 14.16 0.71
CA ASP A 251 15.36 14.75 -0.51
C ASP A 251 16.44 15.46 -1.31
N ALA A 252 17.30 16.23 -0.62
CA ALA A 252 18.45 16.86 -1.23
C ALA A 252 19.45 15.80 -1.73
N ARG A 253 19.66 14.72 -0.98
CA ARG A 253 20.56 13.63 -1.37
C ARG A 253 20.04 12.86 -2.59
N ARG A 254 18.73 12.57 -2.66
CA ARG A 254 18.10 11.92 -3.81
C ARG A 254 18.26 12.75 -5.08
N GLU A 255 18.02 14.06 -5.00
CA GLU A 255 18.17 14.95 -6.13
C GLU A 255 19.65 15.06 -6.59
N LEU A 256 20.59 15.12 -5.67
CA LEU A 256 22.02 15.09 -6.00
C LEU A 256 22.40 13.77 -6.73
N ILE A 257 21.89 12.63 -6.28
CA ILE A 257 22.13 11.34 -6.96
C ILE A 257 21.56 11.39 -8.37
N ARG A 258 20.30 11.84 -8.52
CA ARG A 258 19.65 11.99 -9.83
C ARG A 258 20.50 12.85 -10.77
N GLN A 259 20.93 14.00 -10.31
CA GLN A 259 21.74 14.92 -11.09
C GLN A 259 23.08 14.28 -11.52
N GLN A 260 23.81 13.67 -10.58
CA GLN A 260 25.08 13.01 -10.88
C GLN A 260 24.93 11.87 -11.88
N VAL A 261 23.87 11.04 -11.72
CA VAL A 261 23.59 9.92 -12.63
C VAL A 261 23.23 10.44 -14.03
N THR A 262 22.42 11.49 -14.12
CA THR A 262 22.02 12.09 -15.39
C THR A 262 23.22 12.73 -16.12
N ASP A 263 23.99 13.56 -15.42
CA ASP A 263 25.14 14.25 -16.01
C ASP A 263 26.20 13.26 -16.53
N LEU A 264 26.43 12.19 -15.75
CA LEU A 264 27.40 11.18 -16.11
C LEU A 264 26.93 10.34 -17.32
N ALA A 265 25.63 10.02 -17.41
CA ALA A 265 25.07 9.33 -18.57
C ALA A 265 25.20 10.15 -19.86
N ILE A 266 24.94 11.47 -19.79
CA ILE A 266 25.08 12.41 -20.90
C ILE A 266 26.58 12.49 -21.32
N ALA A 267 27.50 12.59 -20.36
CA ALA A 267 28.94 12.62 -20.64
C ALA A 267 29.43 11.32 -21.32
N GLU A 268 28.77 10.20 -21.05
CA GLU A 268 29.06 8.90 -21.67
C GLU A 268 28.30 8.64 -22.98
N GLY A 269 27.55 9.63 -23.50
CA GLY A 269 26.91 9.61 -24.81
C GLY A 269 25.54 8.94 -24.83
N GLY A 270 24.82 8.93 -23.73
CA GLY A 270 23.48 8.38 -23.62
C GLY A 270 22.64 9.06 -22.53
N HIS A 271 21.60 8.37 -22.10
CA HIS A 271 20.80 8.78 -20.94
C HIS A 271 20.62 7.61 -19.97
N ALA A 272 20.55 7.90 -18.66
CA ALA A 272 20.29 6.88 -17.66
C ALA A 272 18.80 6.56 -17.57
N GLU A 273 18.47 5.29 -17.56
CA GLU A 273 17.10 4.85 -17.23
C GLU A 273 16.93 4.87 -15.70
N ILE A 274 16.46 6.01 -15.18
CA ILE A 274 16.28 6.22 -13.75
C ILE A 274 14.91 5.69 -13.34
N ASN A 275 14.89 4.53 -12.70
CA ASN A 275 13.72 4.02 -12.01
C ASN A 275 13.65 4.65 -10.62
N GLU A 276 12.48 5.21 -10.24
CA GLU A 276 12.30 5.93 -8.98
C GLU A 276 12.49 5.03 -7.75
N GLU A 277 12.06 3.77 -7.82
CA GLU A 277 12.24 2.80 -6.73
C GLU A 277 13.71 2.48 -6.53
N LEU A 278 14.46 2.29 -7.61
CA LEU A 278 15.89 2.09 -7.57
C LEU A 278 16.62 3.31 -7.00
N LEU A 279 16.23 4.51 -7.46
CA LEU A 279 16.81 5.76 -6.97
C LEU A 279 16.56 5.94 -5.47
N GLU A 280 15.34 5.64 -5.01
CA GLU A 280 14.99 5.70 -3.59
C GLU A 280 15.77 4.65 -2.78
N GLU A 281 15.90 3.42 -3.30
CA GLU A 281 16.72 2.40 -2.65
C GLU A 281 18.20 2.86 -2.53
N VAL A 282 18.79 3.35 -3.61
CA VAL A 282 20.18 3.85 -3.63
C VAL A 282 20.34 5.03 -2.67
N ASN A 283 19.38 5.94 -2.61
CA ASN A 283 19.36 7.07 -1.69
C ASN A 283 19.56 6.65 -0.23
N TYR A 284 18.92 5.56 0.19
CA TYR A 284 19.06 5.03 1.55
C TYR A 284 20.18 3.98 1.71
N LEU A 285 21.03 3.80 0.71
CA LEU A 285 22.26 3.00 0.82
C LEU A 285 23.50 3.86 1.05
N VAL A 286 23.42 5.18 0.85
CA VAL A 286 24.54 6.09 0.91
C VAL A 286 24.30 7.25 1.86
N GLU A 287 25.37 7.76 2.46
CA GLU A 287 25.37 9.00 3.27
C GLU A 287 26.05 10.16 2.50
N TRP A 288 26.99 9.83 1.61
CA TRP A 288 27.71 10.77 0.75
C TRP A 288 27.83 10.19 -0.66
N PRO A 289 26.89 10.54 -1.54
CA PRO A 289 26.81 9.93 -2.86
C PRO A 289 27.88 10.44 -3.82
N THR A 290 28.54 9.51 -4.51
CA THR A 290 29.40 9.81 -5.65
C THR A 290 29.10 8.81 -6.76
N ALA A 291 28.56 9.30 -7.88
CA ALA A 291 28.29 8.47 -9.04
C ALA A 291 29.56 8.21 -9.85
N LEU A 292 29.64 7.02 -10.44
CA LEU A 292 30.70 6.62 -11.33
C LEU A 292 30.18 5.71 -12.45
N CYS A 293 30.80 5.74 -13.61
CA CYS A 293 30.48 4.90 -14.74
C CYS A 293 31.40 3.68 -14.78
N GLY A 294 30.81 2.50 -15.00
CA GLY A 294 31.50 1.26 -15.35
C GLY A 294 31.09 0.76 -16.72
N LYS A 295 31.85 -0.19 -17.26
CA LYS A 295 31.64 -0.79 -18.57
C LYS A 295 31.62 -2.31 -18.48
N PHE A 296 30.96 -2.92 -19.44
CA PHE A 296 31.01 -4.38 -19.64
C PHE A 296 31.29 -4.68 -21.11
N GLU A 297 31.64 -5.92 -21.41
CA GLU A 297 32.02 -6.32 -22.76
C GLU A 297 30.82 -6.27 -23.72
N GLU A 298 31.03 -5.67 -24.91
CA GLU A 298 29.98 -5.49 -25.93
C GLU A 298 29.30 -6.81 -26.35
N LYS A 299 30.01 -7.95 -26.26
CA LYS A 299 29.44 -9.25 -26.60
C LYS A 299 28.14 -9.57 -25.85
N PHE A 300 27.98 -9.06 -24.62
CA PHE A 300 26.78 -9.29 -23.82
C PHE A 300 25.55 -8.54 -24.35
N LEU A 301 25.73 -7.51 -25.19
CA LEU A 301 24.62 -6.82 -25.85
C LEU A 301 23.84 -7.74 -26.85
N ALA A 302 24.38 -8.90 -27.17
CA ALA A 302 23.66 -9.94 -27.93
C ALA A 302 22.55 -10.65 -27.11
N LEU A 303 22.57 -10.51 -25.79
CA LEU A 303 21.51 -11.00 -24.92
C LEU A 303 20.29 -10.07 -24.98
N PRO A 304 19.07 -10.57 -24.69
CA PRO A 304 17.92 -9.70 -24.46
C PRO A 304 18.27 -8.65 -23.41
N LYS A 305 17.87 -7.41 -23.65
CA LYS A 305 18.26 -6.28 -22.76
C LYS A 305 17.88 -6.50 -21.31
N GLU A 306 16.73 -7.15 -21.07
CA GLU A 306 16.24 -7.47 -19.74
C GLU A 306 17.17 -8.42 -18.98
N CYS A 307 17.84 -9.34 -19.67
CA CYS A 307 18.85 -10.23 -19.07
C CYS A 307 20.08 -9.48 -18.57
N ILE A 308 20.34 -8.28 -19.12
CA ILE A 308 21.45 -7.41 -18.71
C ILE A 308 20.96 -6.42 -17.64
N ILE A 309 19.80 -5.80 -17.85
CA ILE A 309 19.25 -4.76 -16.97
C ILE A 309 18.84 -5.35 -15.61
N THR A 310 18.21 -6.52 -15.58
CA THR A 310 17.73 -7.12 -14.33
C THR A 310 18.87 -7.39 -13.32
N PRO A 311 19.98 -8.05 -13.66
CA PRO A 311 21.10 -8.17 -12.74
C PRO A 311 21.70 -6.82 -12.29
N MET A 312 21.69 -5.82 -13.18
CA MET A 312 22.16 -4.47 -12.83
C MET A 312 21.26 -3.84 -11.76
N ARG A 313 19.96 -3.81 -11.98
CA ARG A 313 18.98 -3.13 -11.12
C ARG A 313 18.73 -3.88 -9.82
N GLU A 314 18.34 -5.14 -9.93
CA GLU A 314 17.85 -5.93 -8.79
C GLU A 314 18.95 -6.46 -7.89
N HIS A 315 20.15 -6.75 -8.47
CA HIS A 315 21.22 -7.37 -7.70
C HIS A 315 22.32 -6.38 -7.33
N GLN A 316 22.65 -5.43 -8.22
CA GLN A 316 23.79 -4.54 -8.06
C GLN A 316 23.41 -3.08 -7.80
N ARG A 317 22.15 -2.70 -7.98
CA ARG A 317 21.67 -1.31 -7.82
C ARG A 317 22.35 -0.33 -8.77
N TYR A 318 22.57 -0.75 -10.02
CA TYR A 318 23.13 0.07 -11.08
C TYR A 318 22.05 0.64 -11.99
N PHE A 319 22.31 1.83 -12.54
CA PHE A 319 21.47 2.49 -13.53
C PHE A 319 21.99 2.16 -14.92
N PRO A 320 21.18 1.51 -15.78
CA PRO A 320 21.53 1.25 -17.18
C PRO A 320 21.65 2.57 -17.96
N VAL A 321 22.56 2.60 -18.94
CA VAL A 321 22.72 3.72 -19.86
C VAL A 321 22.20 3.32 -21.22
N LEU A 322 21.24 4.09 -21.75
CA LEU A 322 20.60 3.87 -23.03
C LEU A 322 21.08 4.93 -24.04
N ALA A 323 21.19 4.53 -25.31
CA ALA A 323 21.38 5.45 -26.42
C ALA A 323 20.07 6.22 -26.74
N GLU A 324 20.13 7.22 -27.63
CA GLU A 324 18.96 8.02 -28.02
C GLU A 324 17.82 7.20 -28.66
N ASP A 325 18.15 6.09 -29.34
CA ASP A 325 17.20 5.15 -29.93
C ASP A 325 16.59 4.15 -28.92
N GLY A 326 16.96 4.24 -27.65
CA GLY A 326 16.52 3.35 -26.59
C GLY A 326 17.24 2.00 -26.52
N SER A 327 18.28 1.80 -27.34
CA SER A 327 19.16 0.63 -27.24
C SER A 327 20.07 0.75 -26.02
N LEU A 328 20.41 -0.40 -25.41
CA LEU A 328 21.29 -0.44 -24.25
C LEU A 328 22.75 -0.21 -24.69
N LEU A 329 23.44 0.72 -24.05
CA LEU A 329 24.88 0.86 -24.17
C LEU A 329 25.59 -0.14 -23.23
N ASN A 330 26.82 -0.51 -23.57
CA ASN A 330 27.64 -1.37 -22.70
C ASN A 330 28.21 -0.62 -21.49
N LYS A 331 27.38 0.22 -20.87
CA LYS A 331 27.71 1.10 -19.75
C LYS A 331 26.65 1.04 -18.67
N PHE A 332 27.09 1.25 -17.45
CA PHE A 332 26.20 1.42 -16.29
C PHE A 332 26.72 2.48 -15.35
N ILE A 333 25.83 3.08 -14.58
CA ILE A 333 26.19 4.02 -13.55
C ILE A 333 25.86 3.43 -12.19
N THR A 334 26.81 3.50 -11.28
CA THR A 334 26.61 3.14 -9.87
C THR A 334 26.93 4.32 -8.97
N VAL A 335 26.41 4.30 -7.75
CA VAL A 335 26.63 5.35 -6.75
C VAL A 335 27.34 4.73 -5.55
N CYS A 336 28.56 5.13 -5.32
CA CYS A 336 29.30 4.71 -4.14
C CYS A 336 29.00 5.64 -2.95
N ASN A 337 29.13 5.08 -1.76
CA ASN A 337 29.07 5.83 -0.50
C ASN A 337 30.49 6.26 -0.12
N GLY A 338 30.96 7.36 -0.71
CA GLY A 338 32.33 7.79 -0.50
C GLY A 338 32.75 9.01 -1.31
N GLY A 339 34.01 9.40 -1.22
CA GLY A 339 34.61 10.51 -1.97
C GLY A 339 34.95 10.16 -3.43
N LYS A 340 35.58 11.11 -4.10
CA LYS A 340 35.98 10.99 -5.51
C LYS A 340 37.35 10.30 -5.72
N GLU A 341 38.01 9.89 -4.65
CA GLU A 341 39.32 9.25 -4.73
C GLU A 341 39.16 7.79 -5.18
N HIS A 342 40.06 7.33 -6.04
CA HIS A 342 40.19 5.94 -6.49
C HIS A 342 38.88 5.37 -7.17
N LEU A 343 38.09 6.23 -7.83
CA LEU A 343 36.88 5.81 -8.52
C LEU A 343 37.14 4.78 -9.61
N GLU A 344 38.32 4.81 -10.24
CA GLU A 344 38.76 3.81 -11.24
C GLU A 344 38.88 2.41 -10.63
N ILE A 345 39.33 2.29 -9.37
CA ILE A 345 39.40 1.02 -8.66
C ILE A 345 38.00 0.53 -8.31
N VAL A 346 37.15 1.44 -7.86
CA VAL A 346 35.74 1.14 -7.54
C VAL A 346 34.99 0.70 -8.80
N ALA A 347 35.17 1.41 -9.93
CA ALA A 347 34.56 1.04 -11.23
C ALA A 347 34.99 -0.37 -11.64
N HIS A 348 36.31 -0.65 -11.62
CA HIS A 348 36.83 -1.98 -11.99
C HIS A 348 36.30 -3.09 -11.08
N GLY A 349 36.12 -2.83 -9.78
CA GLY A 349 35.50 -3.76 -8.85
C GLY A 349 34.07 -4.10 -9.25
N ASN A 350 33.24 -3.08 -9.56
CA ASN A 350 31.86 -3.23 -9.98
C ASN A 350 31.74 -3.91 -11.36
N GLU A 351 32.59 -3.54 -12.31
CA GLU A 351 32.66 -4.21 -13.63
C GLU A 351 32.94 -5.71 -13.51
N ARG A 352 33.85 -6.10 -12.61
CA ARG A 352 34.18 -7.51 -12.36
C ARG A 352 32.98 -8.29 -11.82
N VAL A 353 32.22 -7.70 -10.90
CA VAL A 353 31.01 -8.31 -10.32
C VAL A 353 29.96 -8.47 -11.41
N LEU A 354 29.70 -7.41 -12.18
CA LEU A 354 28.71 -7.45 -13.27
C LEU A 354 29.09 -8.46 -14.35
N ARG A 355 30.36 -8.50 -14.76
CA ARG A 355 30.88 -9.48 -15.74
C ARG A 355 30.56 -10.91 -15.32
N ALA A 356 30.75 -11.28 -14.07
CA ALA A 356 30.45 -12.61 -13.58
C ALA A 356 28.95 -12.93 -13.78
N ARG A 357 28.06 -12.02 -13.39
CA ARG A 357 26.60 -12.18 -13.56
C ARG A 357 26.18 -12.26 -15.03
N LEU A 358 26.77 -11.42 -15.90
CA LEU A 358 26.47 -11.47 -17.34
C LEU A 358 27.03 -12.72 -18.01
N SER A 359 28.13 -13.27 -17.55
CA SER A 359 28.65 -14.55 -18.04
C SER A 359 27.76 -15.71 -17.65
N ASP A 360 27.20 -15.71 -16.45
CA ASP A 360 26.19 -16.68 -16.02
C ASP A 360 24.91 -16.56 -16.90
N ALA A 361 24.45 -15.33 -17.13
CA ALA A 361 23.30 -15.08 -18.00
C ALA A 361 23.56 -15.56 -19.45
N GLU A 362 24.73 -15.25 -20.02
CA GLU A 362 25.14 -15.73 -21.36
C GLU A 362 25.14 -17.28 -21.43
N PHE A 363 25.67 -17.91 -20.40
CA PHE A 363 25.72 -19.38 -20.32
C PHE A 363 24.30 -19.97 -20.29
N PHE A 364 23.44 -19.52 -19.37
CA PHE A 364 22.08 -20.03 -19.26
C PHE A 364 21.26 -19.75 -20.52
N PHE A 365 21.37 -18.55 -21.10
CA PHE A 365 20.68 -18.21 -22.33
C PHE A 365 21.03 -19.16 -23.48
N ASN A 366 22.32 -19.48 -23.64
CA ASN A 366 22.79 -20.40 -24.69
C ASN A 366 22.38 -21.85 -24.40
N GLU A 367 22.40 -22.29 -23.13
CA GLU A 367 21.96 -23.64 -22.75
C GLU A 367 20.44 -23.80 -22.96
N ASP A 368 19.67 -22.78 -22.56
CA ASP A 368 18.21 -22.82 -22.68
C ASP A 368 17.75 -22.89 -24.15
N ARG A 369 18.45 -22.24 -25.08
CA ARG A 369 18.14 -22.29 -26.51
C ARG A 369 18.36 -23.64 -27.21
N LYS A 370 18.90 -24.61 -26.52
CA LYS A 370 19.03 -25.98 -27.05
C LYS A 370 17.71 -26.75 -27.08
N GLN A 371 16.68 -26.27 -26.40
CA GLN A 371 15.34 -26.85 -26.35
C GLN A 371 14.30 -25.75 -26.47
N THR A 372 13.22 -26.02 -27.20
CA THR A 372 12.10 -25.08 -27.29
C THR A 372 11.30 -25.02 -25.99
N LEU A 373 10.47 -23.96 -25.80
CA LEU A 373 9.53 -23.93 -24.69
C LEU A 373 8.57 -25.12 -24.70
N ALA A 374 8.14 -25.56 -25.87
CA ALA A 374 7.26 -26.70 -26.01
C ALA A 374 7.90 -28.01 -25.53
N ASP A 375 9.20 -28.22 -25.81
CA ASP A 375 9.95 -29.38 -25.32
C ASP A 375 10.02 -29.42 -23.78
N ARG A 376 9.87 -28.27 -23.11
CA ARG A 376 9.94 -28.13 -21.63
C ARG A 376 8.64 -28.46 -20.92
N LEU A 377 7.52 -28.64 -21.65
CA LEU A 377 6.22 -28.99 -21.04
C LEU A 377 6.31 -30.21 -20.12
N GLU A 378 7.02 -31.27 -20.56
CA GLU A 378 7.19 -32.44 -19.71
C GLU A 378 8.01 -32.17 -18.45
N LYS A 379 8.99 -31.29 -18.53
CA LYS A 379 9.80 -30.89 -17.38
C LYS A 379 8.99 -30.12 -16.31
N LEU A 380 7.90 -29.44 -16.68
CA LEU A 380 6.98 -28.80 -15.72
C LEU A 380 6.36 -29.78 -14.70
N LYS A 381 6.35 -31.09 -14.99
CA LYS A 381 5.92 -32.11 -14.03
C LYS A 381 6.79 -32.17 -12.78
N THR A 382 8.04 -31.69 -12.86
CA THR A 382 8.95 -31.65 -11.72
C THR A 382 8.70 -30.46 -10.77
N VAL A 383 7.88 -29.50 -11.19
CA VAL A 383 7.53 -28.32 -10.41
C VAL A 383 6.15 -28.51 -9.78
N SER A 384 6.10 -28.66 -8.48
CA SER A 384 4.84 -28.78 -7.73
C SER A 384 4.03 -27.49 -7.82
N PHE A 385 2.71 -27.60 -7.97
CA PHE A 385 1.80 -26.46 -7.93
C PHE A 385 1.29 -26.26 -6.49
N GLN A 386 0.42 -27.13 -6.04
CA GLN A 386 -0.06 -27.17 -4.65
C GLN A 386 -0.31 -28.63 -4.25
N GLU A 387 -0.21 -28.91 -2.96
CA GLU A 387 -0.43 -30.27 -2.43
C GLU A 387 -1.82 -30.79 -2.81
N GLY A 388 -1.85 -31.95 -3.47
CA GLY A 388 -3.05 -32.61 -3.95
C GLY A 388 -3.74 -31.97 -5.17
N LEU A 389 -3.12 -30.95 -5.84
CA LEU A 389 -3.64 -30.33 -7.04
C LEU A 389 -2.70 -30.47 -8.26
N GLY A 390 -1.71 -31.37 -8.13
CA GLY A 390 -0.79 -31.69 -9.21
C GLY A 390 0.40 -30.76 -9.33
N ASN A 391 0.96 -30.68 -10.53
CA ASN A 391 2.17 -29.96 -10.86
C ASN A 391 1.89 -28.83 -11.88
N MET A 392 2.93 -28.11 -12.29
CA MET A 392 2.79 -26.98 -13.22
C MET A 392 2.38 -27.41 -14.64
N ASN A 393 2.68 -28.66 -15.07
CA ASN A 393 2.16 -29.20 -16.32
C ASN A 393 0.64 -29.41 -16.28
N ASP A 394 0.14 -29.92 -15.15
CA ASP A 394 -1.30 -30.08 -14.95
C ASP A 394 -2.00 -28.73 -14.94
N LYS A 395 -1.38 -27.71 -14.30
CA LYS A 395 -1.87 -26.34 -14.33
C LYS A 395 -1.92 -25.78 -15.75
N SER A 396 -0.85 -25.91 -16.55
CA SER A 396 -0.83 -25.44 -17.95
C SER A 396 -1.98 -26.05 -18.78
N LYS A 397 -2.28 -27.33 -18.59
CA LYS A 397 -3.42 -27.99 -19.24
C LYS A 397 -4.77 -27.46 -18.78
N ARG A 398 -4.92 -27.15 -17.49
CA ARG A 398 -6.14 -26.50 -16.98
C ARG A 398 -6.30 -25.08 -17.52
N LEU A 399 -5.19 -24.32 -17.65
CA LEU A 399 -5.23 -22.99 -18.21
C LEU A 399 -5.76 -22.96 -19.64
N VAL A 400 -5.40 -23.94 -20.50
CA VAL A 400 -5.96 -24.07 -21.85
C VAL A 400 -7.48 -24.17 -21.82
N GLN A 401 -8.05 -24.96 -20.91
CA GLN A 401 -9.50 -25.09 -20.78
C GLN A 401 -10.13 -23.83 -20.15
N ALA A 402 -9.44 -23.20 -19.19
CA ALA A 402 -9.91 -22.01 -18.52
C ALA A 402 -9.98 -20.78 -19.45
N VAL A 403 -8.99 -20.62 -20.35
CA VAL A 403 -9.03 -19.49 -21.30
C VAL A 403 -10.14 -19.66 -22.34
N ASP A 404 -10.42 -20.89 -22.79
CA ASP A 404 -11.56 -21.18 -23.66
C ASP A 404 -12.89 -20.84 -22.99
N MET A 405 -13.06 -21.28 -21.74
CA MET A 405 -14.24 -20.97 -20.95
C MET A 405 -14.43 -19.44 -20.77
N LEU A 406 -13.35 -18.72 -20.45
CA LEU A 406 -13.38 -17.26 -20.30
C LEU A 406 -13.69 -16.57 -21.62
N ALA A 407 -13.03 -16.96 -22.73
CA ALA A 407 -13.27 -16.38 -24.04
C ALA A 407 -14.74 -16.52 -24.47
N MET A 408 -15.36 -17.68 -24.21
CA MET A 408 -16.78 -17.89 -24.44
C MET A 408 -17.66 -17.03 -23.51
N ALA A 409 -17.31 -16.94 -22.24
CA ALA A 409 -18.09 -16.21 -21.24
C ALA A 409 -18.19 -14.70 -21.53
N ILE A 410 -17.10 -14.10 -22.06
CA ILE A 410 -17.06 -12.67 -22.41
C ILE A 410 -17.35 -12.42 -23.91
N ASN A 411 -17.58 -13.47 -24.70
CA ASN A 411 -17.74 -13.40 -26.14
C ASN A 411 -16.53 -12.73 -26.84
N ALA A 412 -15.32 -13.09 -26.43
CA ALA A 412 -14.09 -12.50 -26.96
C ALA A 412 -13.86 -12.87 -28.41
N LYS A 413 -13.45 -11.88 -29.21
CA LYS A 413 -13.04 -12.09 -30.63
C LYS A 413 -11.52 -12.31 -30.67
N VAL A 414 -11.07 -13.46 -30.24
CA VAL A 414 -9.65 -13.82 -30.13
C VAL A 414 -9.36 -15.06 -30.97
N ASP A 415 -8.14 -15.13 -31.51
CA ASP A 415 -7.65 -16.35 -32.20
C ASP A 415 -7.49 -17.47 -31.15
N LYS A 416 -8.36 -18.47 -31.26
CA LYS A 416 -8.42 -19.58 -30.31
C LYS A 416 -7.11 -20.37 -30.24
N GLU A 417 -6.50 -20.67 -31.39
CA GLU A 417 -5.27 -21.47 -31.43
C GLU A 417 -4.11 -20.74 -30.74
N LYS A 418 -3.99 -19.41 -30.94
CA LYS A 418 -3.00 -18.59 -30.29
C LYS A 418 -3.27 -18.45 -28.79
N LEU A 419 -4.53 -18.33 -28.40
CA LEU A 419 -4.92 -18.25 -26.99
C LEU A 419 -4.58 -19.54 -26.22
N GLU A 420 -4.99 -20.69 -26.76
CA GLU A 420 -4.67 -22.00 -26.19
C GLU A 420 -3.15 -22.26 -26.15
N ARG A 421 -2.43 -21.87 -27.23
CA ARG A 421 -0.98 -21.99 -27.29
C ARG A 421 -0.28 -21.16 -26.22
N THR A 422 -0.73 -19.94 -26.01
CA THR A 422 -0.23 -19.06 -24.95
C THR A 422 -0.44 -19.69 -23.59
N ALA A 423 -1.66 -20.13 -23.28
CA ALA A 423 -2.00 -20.75 -22.00
C ALA A 423 -1.17 -22.03 -21.73
N LEU A 424 -0.89 -22.80 -22.77
CA LEU A 424 -0.07 -24.02 -22.67
C LEU A 424 1.39 -23.69 -22.33
N LEU A 425 1.97 -22.68 -22.99
CA LEU A 425 3.40 -22.38 -22.91
C LEU A 425 3.78 -21.38 -21.81
N CYS A 426 2.84 -20.64 -21.25
CA CYS A 426 3.10 -19.48 -20.39
C CYS A 426 3.86 -19.78 -19.09
N LYS A 427 4.00 -21.06 -18.71
CA LYS A 427 4.76 -21.49 -17.52
C LYS A 427 6.04 -22.25 -17.86
N CYS A 428 6.33 -22.47 -19.16
CA CYS A 428 7.46 -23.30 -19.56
C CYS A 428 8.82 -22.67 -19.25
N ASP A 429 8.90 -21.35 -19.11
CA ASP A 429 10.12 -20.64 -18.74
C ASP A 429 10.55 -20.89 -17.29
N LEU A 430 9.65 -21.29 -16.39
CA LEU A 430 9.96 -21.61 -14.99
C LEU A 430 10.98 -22.73 -14.82
N VAL A 431 11.16 -23.57 -15.83
CA VAL A 431 12.13 -24.68 -15.81
C VAL A 431 13.35 -24.43 -16.69
N THR A 432 13.54 -23.20 -17.15
CA THR A 432 14.74 -22.74 -17.84
C THR A 432 15.83 -22.41 -16.84
N GLY A 433 17.09 -22.54 -17.24
CA GLY A 433 18.24 -22.19 -16.41
C GLY A 433 18.23 -20.71 -16.06
N MET A 434 17.88 -19.85 -17.02
CA MET A 434 17.80 -18.41 -16.84
C MET A 434 16.79 -18.00 -15.75
N VAL A 435 15.56 -18.53 -15.76
CA VAL A 435 14.53 -18.18 -14.78
C VAL A 435 14.78 -18.83 -13.42
N ILE A 436 15.47 -19.97 -13.37
CA ILE A 436 15.89 -20.59 -12.10
C ILE A 436 16.93 -19.71 -11.39
N GLU A 437 17.89 -19.14 -12.13
CA GLU A 437 18.92 -18.24 -11.56
C GLU A 437 18.41 -16.81 -11.34
N PHE A 438 17.60 -16.29 -12.28
CA PHE A 438 17.05 -14.94 -12.27
C PHE A 438 15.52 -15.01 -12.29
N THR A 439 14.93 -15.24 -11.14
CA THR A 439 13.48 -15.47 -10.98
C THR A 439 12.63 -14.29 -11.44
N GLU A 440 13.19 -13.08 -11.41
CA GLU A 440 12.55 -11.85 -11.85
C GLU A 440 12.31 -11.82 -13.37
N LEU A 441 13.02 -12.66 -14.13
CA LEU A 441 12.89 -12.77 -15.59
C LEU A 441 11.76 -13.71 -16.03
N GLN A 442 10.98 -14.28 -15.12
CA GLN A 442 9.80 -15.08 -15.48
C GLN A 442 8.83 -14.26 -16.34
N GLY A 443 8.28 -14.89 -17.38
CA GLY A 443 7.46 -14.22 -18.38
C GLY A 443 8.28 -13.45 -19.44
N VAL A 444 9.28 -12.69 -19.03
CA VAL A 444 10.20 -12.02 -19.96
C VAL A 444 10.95 -13.04 -20.81
N MET A 445 11.59 -14.01 -20.15
CA MET A 445 12.31 -15.06 -20.87
C MET A 445 11.37 -15.99 -21.63
N GLY A 446 10.18 -16.23 -21.10
CA GLY A 446 9.12 -16.94 -21.82
C GLY A 446 8.80 -16.25 -23.15
N ARG A 447 8.65 -14.93 -23.16
CA ARG A 447 8.46 -14.13 -24.39
C ARG A 447 9.65 -14.23 -25.34
N GLU A 448 10.86 -14.05 -24.85
CA GLU A 448 12.06 -14.03 -25.70
C GLU A 448 12.35 -15.42 -26.29
N TYR A 449 12.21 -16.47 -25.51
CA TYR A 449 12.36 -17.83 -26.02
C TYR A 449 11.24 -18.20 -27.01
N ALA A 450 9.98 -17.81 -26.76
CA ALA A 450 8.89 -18.01 -27.70
C ALA A 450 9.18 -17.38 -29.09
N LYS A 451 9.70 -16.14 -29.09
CA LYS A 451 10.12 -15.47 -30.34
C LYS A 451 11.22 -16.25 -31.07
N LEU A 452 12.22 -16.73 -30.34
CA LEU A 452 13.33 -17.48 -30.88
C LEU A 452 12.92 -18.88 -31.39
N ASP A 453 11.90 -19.47 -30.76
CA ASP A 453 11.31 -20.75 -31.18
C ASP A 453 10.38 -20.60 -32.39
N GLY A 454 10.09 -19.37 -32.84
CA GLY A 454 9.22 -19.09 -33.99
C GLY A 454 7.74 -19.11 -33.67
N GLU A 455 7.35 -18.95 -32.40
CA GLU A 455 5.94 -18.76 -32.01
C GLU A 455 5.40 -17.44 -32.55
N ALA A 456 4.07 -17.38 -32.76
CA ALA A 456 3.43 -16.16 -33.22
C ALA A 456 3.70 -14.98 -32.22
N PRO A 457 3.89 -13.75 -32.72
CA PRO A 457 4.19 -12.59 -31.87
C PRO A 457 3.17 -12.38 -30.74
N GLU A 458 1.89 -12.66 -31.01
CA GLU A 458 0.81 -12.54 -30.03
C GLU A 458 0.91 -13.60 -28.92
N VAL A 459 1.39 -14.81 -29.28
CA VAL A 459 1.67 -15.87 -28.29
C VAL A 459 2.83 -15.48 -27.42
N ALA A 460 3.93 -15.03 -28.02
CA ALA A 460 5.10 -14.57 -27.27
C ALA A 460 4.76 -13.41 -26.32
N LEU A 461 4.00 -12.42 -26.80
CA LEU A 461 3.57 -11.30 -25.97
C LEU A 461 2.63 -11.76 -24.85
N GLY A 462 1.65 -12.60 -25.14
CA GLY A 462 0.70 -13.15 -24.15
C GLY A 462 1.39 -13.95 -23.04
N ILE A 463 2.50 -14.65 -23.35
CA ILE A 463 3.34 -15.33 -22.35
C ILE A 463 3.93 -14.33 -21.34
N TYR A 464 4.32 -13.14 -21.77
CA TYR A 464 4.76 -12.09 -20.86
C TYR A 464 3.58 -11.46 -20.11
N GLU A 465 2.57 -11.05 -20.84
CA GLU A 465 1.44 -10.27 -20.32
C GLU A 465 0.60 -11.01 -19.28
N HIS A 466 0.57 -12.35 -19.28
CA HIS A 466 -0.26 -13.09 -18.32
C HIS A 466 0.16 -12.89 -16.85
N TYR A 467 1.39 -12.47 -16.60
CA TYR A 467 1.84 -12.11 -15.25
C TYR A 467 1.33 -10.73 -14.80
N LEU A 468 1.01 -9.85 -15.75
CA LEU A 468 0.56 -8.49 -15.47
C LEU A 468 -0.86 -8.47 -14.85
N PRO A 469 -1.16 -7.52 -13.95
CA PRO A 469 -0.21 -6.71 -13.20
C PRO A 469 0.48 -7.54 -12.11
N ARG A 470 1.78 -7.32 -11.88
CA ARG A 470 2.59 -8.05 -10.90
C ARG A 470 2.49 -7.45 -9.49
N PHE A 471 2.22 -6.13 -9.42
CA PHE A 471 2.07 -5.34 -8.18
C PHE A 471 1.03 -4.22 -8.37
N ALA A 472 0.70 -3.50 -7.32
CA ALA A 472 -0.23 -2.38 -7.40
C ALA A 472 0.38 -1.23 -8.22
N GLY A 473 -0.35 -0.75 -9.25
CA GLY A 473 0.13 0.30 -10.15
C GLY A 473 1.00 -0.19 -11.31
N ASP A 474 1.21 -1.50 -11.46
CA ASP A 474 1.87 -2.09 -12.61
C ASP A 474 1.04 -1.93 -13.90
N GLU A 475 1.70 -2.05 -15.05
CA GLU A 475 1.03 -2.08 -16.37
C GLU A 475 0.01 -3.22 -16.44
N LEU A 476 -1.01 -3.02 -17.27
CA LEU A 476 -2.00 -4.04 -17.56
C LEU A 476 -1.68 -4.74 -18.90
N PRO A 477 -2.15 -5.99 -19.11
CA PRO A 477 -2.04 -6.64 -20.41
C PRO A 477 -2.73 -5.81 -21.49
N THR A 478 -2.07 -5.63 -22.62
CA THR A 478 -2.59 -4.83 -23.75
C THR A 478 -3.39 -5.67 -24.74
N THR A 479 -3.14 -6.98 -24.77
CA THR A 479 -3.82 -7.92 -25.69
C THR A 479 -4.88 -8.74 -24.99
N ASP A 480 -5.94 -9.13 -25.71
CA ASP A 480 -6.96 -10.02 -25.19
C ASP A 480 -6.40 -11.40 -24.82
N ILE A 481 -5.40 -11.87 -25.57
CA ILE A 481 -4.68 -13.13 -25.26
C ILE A 481 -4.02 -13.03 -23.89
N GLY A 482 -3.27 -11.94 -23.64
CA GLY A 482 -2.62 -11.70 -22.36
C GLY A 482 -3.62 -11.51 -21.21
N ARG A 483 -4.69 -10.73 -21.44
CA ARG A 483 -5.77 -10.50 -20.47
C ARG A 483 -6.45 -11.79 -20.02
N LEU A 484 -6.89 -12.61 -20.99
CA LEU A 484 -7.59 -13.87 -20.71
C LEU A 484 -6.69 -14.89 -20.02
N THR A 485 -5.44 -15.01 -20.49
CA THR A 485 -4.47 -15.92 -19.85
C THR A 485 -4.12 -15.46 -18.44
N GLY A 486 -3.98 -14.14 -18.23
CA GLY A 486 -3.73 -13.54 -16.92
C GLY A 486 -4.88 -13.71 -15.93
N ILE A 487 -6.13 -13.57 -16.37
CA ILE A 487 -7.32 -13.85 -15.55
C ILE A 487 -7.36 -15.34 -15.19
N ALA A 488 -7.17 -16.24 -16.18
CA ALA A 488 -7.21 -17.68 -15.97
C ALA A 488 -6.16 -18.13 -14.93
N ASP A 489 -4.93 -17.66 -15.07
CA ASP A 489 -3.82 -18.02 -14.15
C ASP A 489 -4.09 -17.56 -12.70
N LYS A 490 -4.50 -16.30 -12.54
CA LYS A 490 -4.80 -15.72 -11.23
C LYS A 490 -6.02 -16.37 -10.59
N LEU A 491 -7.05 -16.66 -11.37
CA LEU A 491 -8.27 -17.32 -10.90
C LEU A 491 -7.99 -18.78 -10.47
N ASP A 492 -7.20 -19.52 -11.25
CA ASP A 492 -6.75 -20.89 -10.90
C ASP A 492 -6.01 -20.87 -9.55
N ASN A 493 -5.11 -19.91 -9.33
CA ASN A 493 -4.39 -19.75 -8.06
C ASN A 493 -5.35 -19.50 -6.89
N ILE A 494 -6.30 -18.57 -7.05
CA ILE A 494 -7.26 -18.22 -6.00
C ILE A 494 -8.12 -19.44 -5.67
N CYS A 495 -8.73 -20.06 -6.68
CA CYS A 495 -9.60 -21.23 -6.49
C CYS A 495 -8.85 -22.41 -5.87
N ALA A 496 -7.64 -22.68 -6.34
CA ALA A 496 -6.77 -23.71 -5.80
C ALA A 496 -6.48 -23.49 -4.30
N THR A 497 -6.08 -22.28 -3.93
CA THR A 497 -5.70 -21.95 -2.55
C THR A 497 -6.91 -22.01 -1.61
N PHE A 498 -8.07 -21.48 -2.04
CA PHE A 498 -9.31 -21.58 -1.25
C PHE A 498 -9.77 -23.02 -1.07
N SER A 499 -9.65 -23.86 -2.10
CA SER A 499 -10.03 -25.27 -2.02
C SER A 499 -9.21 -26.08 -0.99
N ARG A 500 -8.04 -25.55 -0.60
CA ARG A 500 -7.17 -26.14 0.45
C ARG A 500 -7.37 -25.51 1.81
N GLY A 501 -8.34 -24.61 1.97
CA GLY A 501 -8.58 -23.91 3.24
C GLY A 501 -7.50 -22.89 3.59
N LEU A 502 -6.68 -22.47 2.63
CA LEU A 502 -5.56 -21.52 2.80
C LEU A 502 -5.95 -20.09 2.44
N ALA A 503 -7.22 -19.72 2.65
CA ALA A 503 -7.71 -18.37 2.42
C ALA A 503 -6.93 -17.33 3.26
N PRO A 504 -6.67 -16.12 2.73
CA PRO A 504 -5.99 -15.08 3.48
C PRO A 504 -6.76 -14.67 4.75
N THR A 505 -6.05 -14.54 5.88
CA THR A 505 -6.64 -14.14 7.16
C THR A 505 -5.90 -12.93 7.74
N GLY A 506 -6.64 -11.92 8.22
CA GLY A 506 -6.06 -10.71 8.81
C GLY A 506 -4.98 -10.09 7.92
N SER A 507 -3.75 -9.93 8.43
CA SER A 507 -2.60 -9.40 7.67
C SER A 507 -1.85 -10.47 6.86
N GLN A 508 -2.17 -11.76 7.03
CA GLN A 508 -1.45 -12.86 6.38
C GLN A 508 -2.03 -13.16 4.99
N ASP A 509 -1.19 -13.10 3.99
CA ASP A 509 -1.49 -13.46 2.60
C ASP A 509 -0.23 -14.02 1.90
N PRO A 510 0.24 -15.21 2.28
CA PRO A 510 1.50 -15.77 1.80
C PRO A 510 1.51 -16.05 0.30
N TYR A 511 0.33 -16.20 -0.31
CA TYR A 511 0.17 -16.47 -1.75
C TYR A 511 -0.21 -15.22 -2.55
N ALA A 512 -0.23 -14.04 -1.93
CA ALA A 512 -0.58 -12.77 -2.56
C ALA A 512 -1.95 -12.79 -3.30
N LEU A 513 -2.94 -13.51 -2.75
CA LEU A 513 -4.26 -13.67 -3.38
C LEU A 513 -5.02 -12.35 -3.48
N ARG A 514 -4.82 -11.43 -2.51
CA ARG A 514 -5.44 -10.09 -2.56
C ARG A 514 -4.97 -9.31 -3.77
N ARG A 515 -3.67 -9.38 -4.07
CA ARG A 515 -3.08 -8.75 -5.26
C ARG A 515 -3.58 -9.40 -6.54
N GLN A 516 -3.67 -10.73 -6.57
CA GLN A 516 -4.18 -11.45 -7.72
C GLN A 516 -5.66 -11.14 -8.00
N ALA A 517 -6.49 -11.06 -6.95
CA ALA A 517 -7.89 -10.67 -7.08
C ALA A 517 -8.03 -9.23 -7.63
N LEU A 518 -7.25 -8.28 -7.10
CA LEU A 518 -7.23 -6.91 -7.63
C LEU A 518 -6.73 -6.87 -9.07
N GLY A 519 -5.75 -7.70 -9.43
CA GLY A 519 -5.28 -7.85 -10.81
C GLY A 519 -6.37 -8.32 -11.76
N ILE A 520 -7.18 -9.32 -11.37
CA ILE A 520 -8.33 -9.76 -12.16
C ILE A 520 -9.33 -8.61 -12.35
N ILE A 521 -9.67 -7.90 -11.27
CA ILE A 521 -10.61 -6.76 -11.32
C ILE A 521 -10.11 -5.70 -12.31
N ASN A 522 -8.84 -5.28 -12.20
CA ASN A 522 -8.28 -4.27 -13.08
C ASN A 522 -8.27 -4.71 -14.55
N ILE A 523 -7.96 -5.98 -14.84
CA ILE A 523 -7.99 -6.51 -16.21
C ILE A 523 -9.42 -6.52 -16.75
N LEU A 524 -10.41 -6.93 -15.96
CA LEU A 524 -11.82 -6.93 -16.37
C LEU A 524 -12.29 -5.52 -16.72
N LEU A 525 -11.94 -4.53 -15.89
CA LEU A 525 -12.31 -3.13 -16.09
C LEU A 525 -11.61 -2.52 -17.31
N ASP A 526 -10.30 -2.76 -17.48
CA ASP A 526 -9.54 -2.24 -18.61
C ASP A 526 -10.02 -2.81 -19.96
N GLY A 527 -10.31 -4.12 -19.97
CA GLY A 527 -10.88 -4.79 -21.14
C GLY A 527 -12.37 -4.51 -21.38
N ASN A 528 -13.05 -3.81 -20.46
CA ASN A 528 -14.49 -3.62 -20.44
C ASN A 528 -15.23 -4.97 -20.58
N TYR A 529 -14.77 -5.99 -19.85
CA TYR A 529 -15.33 -7.33 -19.91
C TYR A 529 -16.48 -7.51 -18.93
N HIS A 530 -17.63 -7.91 -19.46
CA HIS A 530 -18.83 -8.24 -18.70
C HIS A 530 -18.94 -9.74 -18.52
N VAL A 531 -18.85 -10.21 -17.29
CA VAL A 531 -18.87 -11.65 -16.99
C VAL A 531 -19.44 -11.92 -15.60
N SER A 532 -20.21 -13.01 -15.49
CA SER A 532 -20.63 -13.51 -14.18
C SER A 532 -19.44 -14.13 -13.45
N LEU A 533 -19.05 -13.51 -12.34
CA LEU A 533 -17.96 -13.97 -11.48
C LEU A 533 -18.26 -15.36 -10.89
N TYR A 534 -19.52 -15.60 -10.45
CA TYR A 534 -19.94 -16.91 -9.92
C TYR A 534 -19.72 -18.03 -10.94
N LYS A 535 -20.06 -17.77 -12.21
CA LYS A 535 -19.90 -18.79 -13.27
C LYS A 535 -18.44 -19.11 -13.55
N VAL A 536 -17.58 -18.09 -13.64
CA VAL A 536 -16.15 -18.32 -13.93
C VAL A 536 -15.43 -18.96 -12.73
N ILE A 537 -15.78 -18.61 -11.50
CA ILE A 537 -15.25 -19.28 -10.28
C ILE A 537 -15.70 -20.76 -10.27
N ALA A 538 -17.00 -21.02 -10.51
CA ALA A 538 -17.50 -22.40 -10.55
C ALA A 538 -16.82 -23.24 -11.62
N GLY A 539 -16.57 -22.63 -12.81
CA GLY A 539 -15.81 -23.28 -13.87
C GLY A 539 -14.36 -23.59 -13.50
N ALA A 540 -13.68 -22.65 -12.86
CA ALA A 540 -12.29 -22.87 -12.40
C ALA A 540 -12.21 -23.98 -11.33
N LEU A 541 -13.16 -24.01 -10.38
CA LEU A 541 -13.24 -25.08 -9.38
C LEU A 541 -13.57 -26.45 -10.02
N TYR A 542 -14.41 -26.47 -11.06
CA TYR A 542 -14.69 -27.69 -11.83
C TYR A 542 -13.41 -28.22 -12.51
N LEU A 543 -12.63 -27.35 -13.13
CA LEU A 543 -11.35 -27.73 -13.76
C LEU A 543 -10.30 -28.23 -12.76
N LEU A 544 -10.39 -27.80 -11.49
CA LEU A 544 -9.59 -28.29 -10.38
C LEU A 544 -10.12 -29.62 -9.80
N ASN A 545 -11.19 -30.20 -10.39
CA ASN A 545 -11.87 -31.41 -9.91
C ASN A 545 -12.39 -31.27 -8.47
N ILE A 546 -12.83 -30.10 -8.06
CA ILE A 546 -13.42 -29.87 -6.74
C ILE A 546 -14.86 -30.43 -6.74
N PRO A 547 -15.24 -31.22 -5.70
CA PRO A 547 -16.59 -31.78 -5.60
C PRO A 547 -17.67 -30.70 -5.63
N ALA A 548 -18.83 -31.01 -6.25
CA ALA A 548 -19.93 -30.06 -6.41
C ALA A 548 -20.45 -29.48 -5.08
N GLU A 549 -20.45 -30.27 -4.01
CA GLU A 549 -20.87 -29.82 -2.68
C GLU A 549 -19.91 -28.80 -2.07
N ASP A 550 -18.61 -28.93 -2.32
CA ASP A 550 -17.61 -27.97 -1.88
C ASP A 550 -17.62 -26.74 -2.79
N THR A 551 -17.83 -26.92 -4.10
CA THR A 551 -18.00 -25.83 -5.05
C THR A 551 -19.13 -24.88 -4.63
N LYS A 552 -20.30 -25.41 -4.20
CA LYS A 552 -21.42 -24.59 -3.71
C LYS A 552 -21.04 -23.69 -2.52
N LYS A 553 -20.11 -24.14 -1.68
CA LYS A 553 -19.61 -23.36 -0.52
C LYS A 553 -18.52 -22.37 -0.92
N LEU A 554 -17.60 -22.80 -1.80
CA LEU A 554 -16.41 -22.03 -2.17
C LEU A 554 -16.73 -20.85 -3.10
N VAL A 555 -17.70 -21.03 -4.04
CA VAL A 555 -18.06 -19.96 -4.98
C VAL A 555 -18.45 -18.67 -4.27
N PRO A 556 -19.40 -18.65 -3.32
CA PRO A 556 -19.74 -17.41 -2.62
C PRO A 556 -18.60 -16.88 -1.74
N GLN A 557 -17.77 -17.75 -1.15
CA GLN A 557 -16.62 -17.30 -0.35
C GLN A 557 -15.57 -16.60 -1.19
N ILE A 558 -15.23 -17.13 -2.36
CA ILE A 558 -14.26 -16.54 -3.28
C ILE A 558 -14.83 -15.25 -3.87
N ALA A 559 -16.11 -15.26 -4.27
CA ALA A 559 -16.76 -14.07 -4.80
C ALA A 559 -16.80 -12.94 -3.77
N GLU A 560 -17.13 -13.22 -2.51
CA GLU A 560 -17.11 -12.23 -1.42
C GLU A 560 -15.69 -11.72 -1.16
N PHE A 561 -14.71 -12.61 -1.17
CA PHE A 561 -13.30 -12.21 -1.07
C PHE A 561 -12.90 -11.22 -2.17
N MET A 562 -13.32 -11.46 -3.42
CA MET A 562 -13.06 -10.55 -4.55
C MET A 562 -13.89 -9.27 -4.45
N LYS A 563 -15.18 -9.36 -4.05
CA LYS A 563 -16.07 -8.20 -3.83
C LYS A 563 -15.51 -7.24 -2.79
N GLN A 564 -14.88 -7.75 -1.73
CA GLN A 564 -14.20 -6.93 -0.74
C GLN A 564 -13.01 -6.14 -1.33
N ARG A 565 -12.31 -6.68 -2.35
CA ARG A 565 -11.23 -5.95 -3.06
C ARG A 565 -11.81 -4.85 -3.93
N LEU A 566 -12.91 -5.14 -4.63
CA LEU A 566 -13.65 -4.14 -5.40
C LEU A 566 -14.11 -2.98 -4.51
N ARG A 567 -14.69 -3.30 -3.34
CA ARG A 567 -15.10 -2.31 -2.35
C ARG A 567 -13.97 -1.35 -1.98
N ASN A 568 -12.83 -1.90 -1.58
CA ASN A 568 -11.67 -1.10 -1.17
C ASN A 568 -11.18 -0.21 -2.34
N MET A 569 -11.08 -0.79 -3.54
CA MET A 569 -10.65 -0.05 -4.74
C MET A 569 -11.57 1.14 -5.04
N LEU A 570 -12.90 0.95 -4.95
CA LEU A 570 -13.86 2.03 -5.17
C LEU A 570 -13.72 3.15 -4.13
N MET A 571 -13.53 2.80 -2.86
CA MET A 571 -13.30 3.77 -1.78
C MET A 571 -11.97 4.53 -1.98
N ASP A 572 -10.90 3.85 -2.37
CA ASP A 572 -9.60 4.46 -2.66
C ASP A 572 -9.69 5.42 -3.87
N GLN A 573 -10.62 5.19 -4.80
CA GLN A 573 -10.93 6.09 -5.91
C GLN A 573 -11.84 7.27 -5.52
N GLY A 574 -12.18 7.43 -4.24
CA GLY A 574 -12.98 8.54 -3.71
C GLY A 574 -14.49 8.37 -3.85
N ILE A 575 -14.98 7.16 -4.16
CA ILE A 575 -16.41 6.87 -4.14
C ILE A 575 -16.87 6.73 -2.69
N ARG A 576 -17.97 7.40 -2.35
CA ARG A 576 -18.53 7.41 -0.99
C ARG A 576 -18.86 5.98 -0.52
N TYR A 577 -18.59 5.69 0.75
CA TYR A 577 -18.79 4.35 1.34
C TYR A 577 -20.23 3.86 1.24
N ASP A 578 -21.21 4.77 1.43
CA ASP A 578 -22.63 4.45 1.36
C ASP A 578 -23.11 4.18 -0.08
N VAL A 579 -22.51 4.84 -1.08
CA VAL A 579 -22.72 4.54 -2.50
C VAL A 579 -22.18 3.14 -2.84
N VAL A 580 -20.99 2.83 -2.34
CA VAL A 580 -20.39 1.49 -2.53
C VAL A 580 -21.30 0.43 -1.88
N ASP A 581 -21.79 0.68 -0.67
CA ASP A 581 -22.72 -0.22 0.02
C ASP A 581 -24.04 -0.40 -0.74
N ALA A 582 -24.60 0.68 -1.27
CA ALA A 582 -25.83 0.67 -2.05
C ALA A 582 -25.71 -0.22 -3.31
N VAL A 583 -24.58 -0.10 -4.02
CA VAL A 583 -24.37 -0.87 -5.27
C VAL A 583 -24.02 -2.32 -4.98
N LEU A 584 -23.21 -2.59 -3.96
CA LEU A 584 -22.78 -3.94 -3.60
C LEU A 584 -23.83 -4.72 -2.79
N ALA A 585 -24.95 -4.09 -2.39
CA ALA A 585 -26.08 -4.75 -1.73
C ALA A 585 -26.80 -5.76 -2.65
N ASP A 586 -26.76 -5.56 -3.95
CA ASP A 586 -27.29 -6.50 -4.92
C ASP A 586 -26.44 -7.78 -4.96
N GLN A 587 -26.96 -8.85 -4.36
CA GLN A 587 -26.29 -10.14 -4.32
C GLN A 587 -26.43 -10.94 -5.64
N MET A 588 -27.34 -10.54 -6.50
CA MET A 588 -27.59 -11.22 -7.78
C MET A 588 -26.67 -10.69 -8.88
N ASN A 589 -26.15 -9.48 -8.71
CA ASN A 589 -25.18 -8.90 -9.65
C ASN A 589 -23.75 -9.22 -9.23
N ASP A 590 -23.08 -9.98 -10.05
CA ASP A 590 -21.68 -10.41 -9.87
C ASP A 590 -20.77 -9.99 -11.04
N ASP A 591 -21.25 -9.09 -11.89
CA ASP A 591 -20.47 -8.45 -12.96
C ASP A 591 -19.77 -7.20 -12.41
N PHE A 592 -18.47 -7.29 -12.19
CA PHE A 592 -17.69 -6.21 -11.58
C PHE A 592 -17.59 -4.97 -12.47
N THR A 593 -17.59 -5.14 -13.79
CA THR A 593 -17.58 -4.01 -14.73
C THR A 593 -18.88 -3.24 -14.64
N ASP A 594 -19.99 -3.94 -14.55
CA ASP A 594 -21.30 -3.35 -14.33
C ASP A 594 -21.40 -2.64 -12.96
N LEU A 595 -20.98 -3.31 -11.89
CA LEU A 595 -21.00 -2.74 -10.53
C LEU A 595 -20.19 -1.44 -10.43
N VAL A 596 -19.01 -1.37 -11.10
CA VAL A 596 -18.20 -0.14 -11.14
C VAL A 596 -18.89 0.97 -11.92
N ALA A 597 -19.54 0.65 -13.04
CA ALA A 597 -20.30 1.63 -13.82
C ALA A 597 -21.45 2.23 -13.00
N ARG A 598 -22.20 1.37 -12.28
CA ARG A 598 -23.26 1.79 -11.33
C ARG A 598 -22.72 2.68 -10.22
N ALA A 599 -21.61 2.27 -9.57
CA ALA A 599 -21.01 3.02 -8.47
C ALA A 599 -20.57 4.43 -8.91
N LYS A 600 -19.95 4.56 -10.06
CA LYS A 600 -19.54 5.86 -10.61
C LYS A 600 -20.75 6.75 -10.93
N ALA A 601 -21.77 6.20 -11.59
CA ALA A 601 -22.98 6.94 -11.93
C ALA A 601 -23.74 7.39 -10.68
N LEU A 602 -23.94 6.49 -9.72
CA LEU A 602 -24.62 6.82 -8.47
C LEU A 602 -23.82 7.84 -7.63
N ASN A 603 -22.49 7.74 -7.56
CA ASN A 603 -21.66 8.70 -6.84
C ASN A 603 -21.78 10.12 -7.45
N SER A 604 -21.82 10.21 -8.77
CA SER A 604 -22.05 11.49 -9.48
C SER A 604 -23.47 12.01 -9.23
N PHE A 605 -24.46 11.13 -9.23
CA PHE A 605 -25.85 11.51 -9.01
C PHE A 605 -26.11 12.03 -7.59
N VAL A 606 -25.53 11.38 -6.58
CA VAL A 606 -25.72 11.79 -5.16
C VAL A 606 -25.25 13.24 -4.89
N ALA A 607 -24.38 13.78 -5.73
CA ALA A 607 -23.94 15.18 -5.69
C ALA A 607 -24.92 16.14 -6.41
N SER A 608 -25.97 15.66 -7.07
CA SER A 608 -26.92 16.49 -7.82
C SER A 608 -28.04 17.06 -6.93
N ALA A 609 -28.74 18.07 -7.43
CA ALA A 609 -29.84 18.70 -6.75
C ALA A 609 -31.08 17.80 -6.62
N GLU A 610 -31.26 16.84 -7.52
CA GLU A 610 -32.40 15.92 -7.57
C GLU A 610 -32.23 14.74 -6.58
N ALA A 611 -31.00 14.44 -6.16
CA ALA A 611 -30.67 13.27 -5.36
C ALA A 611 -31.46 13.19 -4.02
N PRO A 612 -31.58 14.24 -3.20
CA PRO A 612 -32.28 14.15 -1.92
C PRO A 612 -33.75 13.74 -2.10
N ALA A 613 -34.43 14.30 -3.10
CA ALA A 613 -35.85 14.00 -3.37
C ALA A 613 -36.05 12.55 -3.80
N LEU A 614 -35.22 12.05 -4.72
CA LEU A 614 -35.30 10.64 -5.16
C LEU A 614 -34.96 9.67 -4.04
N ILE A 615 -33.88 9.93 -3.27
CA ILE A 615 -33.47 9.06 -2.16
C ILE A 615 -34.57 8.98 -1.10
N GLN A 616 -35.20 10.10 -0.74
CA GLN A 616 -36.31 10.13 0.20
C GLN A 616 -37.52 9.32 -0.31
N ALA A 617 -37.92 9.52 -1.57
CA ALA A 617 -39.00 8.81 -2.18
C ALA A 617 -38.74 7.29 -2.26
N ALA A 618 -37.57 6.90 -2.74
CA ALA A 618 -37.14 5.50 -2.83
C ALA A 618 -37.05 4.82 -1.45
N THR A 619 -36.58 5.50 -0.42
CA THR A 619 -36.50 5.00 0.96
C THR A 619 -37.92 4.71 1.51
N ARG A 620 -38.88 5.61 1.27
CA ARG A 620 -40.30 5.39 1.67
C ARG A 620 -40.90 4.16 0.99
N VAL A 621 -40.64 4.01 -0.32
CA VAL A 621 -41.08 2.84 -1.10
C VAL A 621 -40.45 1.56 -0.56
N ALA A 622 -39.13 1.54 -0.40
CA ALA A 622 -38.37 0.38 0.10
C ALA A 622 -38.86 -0.08 1.48
N ASN A 623 -39.13 0.85 2.40
CA ASN A 623 -39.63 0.53 3.74
C ASN A 623 -41.02 -0.16 3.74
N LEU A 624 -41.91 0.19 2.81
CA LEU A 624 -43.21 -0.48 2.68
C LEU A 624 -43.09 -1.83 1.99
N CYS A 625 -42.18 -1.96 1.02
CA CYS A 625 -41.91 -3.25 0.38
C CYS A 625 -41.41 -4.33 1.34
N LYS A 626 -40.81 -3.96 2.49
CA LYS A 626 -40.44 -4.91 3.57
C LYS A 626 -41.63 -5.61 4.21
N LYS A 627 -42.88 -5.11 3.99
CA LYS A 627 -44.15 -5.68 4.51
C LYS A 627 -44.81 -6.60 3.53
N ILE A 628 -44.22 -6.91 2.39
CA ILE A 628 -44.75 -7.86 1.41
C ILE A 628 -44.56 -9.26 1.98
N GLU A 629 -45.65 -9.97 2.20
CA GLU A 629 -45.67 -11.36 2.69
C GLU A 629 -45.79 -12.35 1.51
N GLU A 630 -46.52 -11.96 0.48
CA GLU A 630 -46.73 -12.74 -0.73
C GLU A 630 -46.64 -11.86 -1.97
N GLU A 631 -45.91 -12.33 -2.99
CA GLU A 631 -45.88 -11.66 -4.29
C GLU A 631 -47.23 -11.74 -4.99
N SER A 632 -47.72 -10.62 -5.48
CA SER A 632 -48.96 -10.54 -6.26
C SER A 632 -48.75 -9.70 -7.52
N ALA A 633 -49.50 -10.05 -8.58
CA ALA A 633 -49.52 -9.25 -9.80
C ALA A 633 -50.34 -7.98 -9.60
N ILE A 634 -49.90 -6.89 -10.24
CA ILE A 634 -50.65 -5.63 -10.24
C ILE A 634 -51.94 -5.81 -11.03
N ASN A 635 -53.11 -5.52 -10.41
CA ASN A 635 -54.42 -5.53 -11.06
C ASN A 635 -54.96 -4.09 -11.11
N PRO A 636 -54.96 -3.42 -12.28
CA PRO A 636 -55.48 -2.04 -12.43
C PRO A 636 -56.95 -1.90 -12.08
N GLN A 637 -57.76 -2.98 -12.10
CA GLN A 637 -59.19 -2.93 -11.74
C GLN A 637 -59.41 -2.74 -10.24
N LEU A 638 -58.36 -2.90 -9.42
CA LEU A 638 -58.40 -2.66 -7.97
C LEU A 638 -57.92 -1.25 -7.59
N PHE A 639 -57.61 -0.40 -8.55
CA PHE A 639 -57.25 0.99 -8.27
C PHE A 639 -58.52 1.76 -7.87
N ALA A 640 -58.47 2.31 -6.65
CA ALA A 640 -59.59 3.07 -6.08
C ALA A 640 -59.35 4.58 -6.13
N VAL A 641 -58.10 5.00 -6.26
CA VAL A 641 -57.66 6.41 -6.25
C VAL A 641 -56.88 6.70 -7.52
N GLU A 642 -57.09 7.91 -8.10
CA GLU A 642 -56.41 8.33 -9.34
C GLU A 642 -54.89 8.23 -9.26
N ALA A 643 -54.31 8.52 -8.08
CA ALA A 643 -52.88 8.46 -7.85
C ALA A 643 -52.29 7.04 -8.05
N GLU A 644 -53.05 5.96 -7.82
CA GLU A 644 -52.59 4.57 -8.07
C GLU A 644 -52.39 4.34 -9.58
N GLY A 645 -53.32 4.78 -10.40
CA GLY A 645 -53.23 4.72 -11.85
C GLY A 645 -52.13 5.60 -12.42
N ALA A 646 -51.96 6.80 -11.88
CA ALA A 646 -50.93 7.72 -12.30
C ALA A 646 -49.51 7.15 -11.99
N LEU A 647 -49.29 6.61 -10.81
CA LEU A 647 -48.04 5.97 -10.42
C LEU A 647 -47.75 4.71 -11.27
N HIS A 648 -48.76 3.90 -11.51
CA HIS A 648 -48.63 2.72 -12.37
C HIS A 648 -48.20 3.08 -13.79
N ASN A 649 -48.83 4.07 -14.41
CA ASN A 649 -48.51 4.52 -15.77
C ASN A 649 -47.09 5.11 -15.82
N ALA A 650 -46.72 5.92 -14.83
CA ALA A 650 -45.35 6.49 -14.73
C ALA A 650 -44.31 5.36 -14.56
N ALA A 651 -44.56 4.38 -13.71
CA ALA A 651 -43.67 3.24 -13.49
C ALA A 651 -43.49 2.39 -14.76
N MET A 652 -44.58 2.12 -15.48
CA MET A 652 -44.55 1.38 -16.75
C MET A 652 -43.73 2.11 -17.83
N ALA A 653 -43.87 3.43 -17.94
CA ALA A 653 -43.09 4.23 -18.86
C ALA A 653 -41.61 4.24 -18.49
N ALA A 654 -41.30 4.51 -17.23
CA ALA A 654 -39.91 4.54 -16.74
C ALA A 654 -39.22 3.16 -16.84
N SER A 655 -39.93 2.06 -16.52
CA SER A 655 -39.37 0.69 -16.58
C SER A 655 -38.85 0.35 -17.98
N LYS A 656 -39.59 0.75 -19.03
CA LYS A 656 -39.19 0.50 -20.42
C LYS A 656 -37.86 1.23 -20.75
N GLU A 657 -37.77 2.49 -20.41
CA GLU A 657 -36.57 3.31 -20.70
C GLU A 657 -35.38 2.89 -19.83
N VAL A 658 -35.63 2.56 -18.55
CA VAL A 658 -34.61 2.01 -17.64
C VAL A 658 -34.03 0.71 -18.18
N LEU A 659 -34.87 -0.20 -18.70
CA LEU A 659 -34.37 -1.45 -19.29
C LEU A 659 -33.46 -1.17 -20.50
N VAL A 660 -33.87 -0.25 -21.39
CA VAL A 660 -33.06 0.12 -22.55
C VAL A 660 -31.73 0.76 -22.15
N ALA A 661 -31.74 1.65 -21.16
CA ALA A 661 -30.54 2.31 -20.67
C ALA A 661 -29.61 1.29 -19.95
N ALA A 662 -30.16 0.43 -19.11
CA ALA A 662 -29.41 -0.59 -18.37
C ALA A 662 -28.73 -1.60 -19.31
N THR A 663 -29.37 -2.00 -20.43
CA THR A 663 -28.73 -2.88 -21.42
C THR A 663 -27.54 -2.23 -22.13
N LYS A 664 -27.41 -0.91 -22.05
CA LYS A 664 -26.26 -0.13 -22.56
C LYS A 664 -25.30 0.30 -21.46
N TYR A 665 -25.53 -0.12 -20.23
CA TYR A 665 -24.80 0.31 -19.04
C TYR A 665 -24.81 1.86 -18.82
N ASP A 666 -25.85 2.53 -19.33
CA ASP A 666 -26.05 3.98 -19.18
C ASP A 666 -26.83 4.29 -17.88
N TYR A 667 -26.14 4.23 -16.78
CA TYR A 667 -26.75 4.43 -15.47
C TYR A 667 -27.08 5.89 -15.15
N ALA A 668 -26.51 6.83 -15.87
CA ALA A 668 -26.95 8.23 -15.80
C ALA A 668 -28.36 8.39 -16.36
N ALA A 669 -28.66 7.76 -17.49
CA ALA A 669 -30.00 7.73 -18.06
C ALA A 669 -30.99 6.96 -17.14
N VAL A 670 -30.55 5.86 -16.54
CA VAL A 670 -31.38 5.11 -15.55
C VAL A 670 -31.78 6.02 -14.38
N MET A 671 -30.83 6.79 -13.81
CA MET A 671 -31.13 7.72 -12.72
C MET A 671 -32.08 8.84 -13.15
N ALA A 672 -31.89 9.38 -14.35
CA ALA A 672 -32.76 10.42 -14.89
C ALA A 672 -34.23 9.93 -15.05
N GLU A 673 -34.44 8.67 -15.45
CA GLU A 673 -35.77 8.07 -15.50
C GLU A 673 -36.37 7.83 -14.11
N ALA A 674 -35.55 7.39 -13.14
CA ALA A 674 -35.98 7.20 -11.76
C ALA A 674 -36.39 8.54 -11.10
N VAL A 675 -35.77 9.66 -11.40
CA VAL A 675 -36.15 10.99 -10.91
C VAL A 675 -37.57 11.37 -11.32
N LYS A 676 -38.02 10.98 -12.50
CA LYS A 676 -39.40 11.27 -12.97
C LYS A 676 -40.47 10.62 -12.11
N LEU A 677 -40.14 9.61 -11.30
CA LEU A 677 -41.05 8.96 -10.39
C LEU A 677 -41.27 9.70 -9.07
N VAL A 678 -40.46 10.71 -8.76
CA VAL A 678 -40.50 11.41 -7.46
C VAL A 678 -41.86 12.02 -7.19
N ASP A 679 -42.39 12.80 -8.13
CA ASP A 679 -43.70 13.45 -7.99
C ASP A 679 -44.86 12.43 -7.95
N PRO A 680 -44.93 11.43 -8.86
CA PRO A 680 -45.91 10.38 -8.75
C PRO A 680 -45.91 9.58 -7.43
N ILE A 681 -44.66 9.28 -6.92
CA ILE A 681 -44.52 8.60 -5.62
C ILE A 681 -45.05 9.47 -4.48
N ASN A 682 -44.68 10.74 -4.44
CA ASN A 682 -45.10 11.66 -3.41
C ASN A 682 -46.65 11.81 -3.42
N LYS A 683 -47.24 12.01 -4.59
CA LYS A 683 -48.68 12.11 -4.77
C LYS A 683 -49.41 10.83 -4.34
N PHE A 684 -48.88 9.67 -4.67
CA PHE A 684 -49.43 8.40 -4.21
C PHE A 684 -49.42 8.31 -2.68
N PHE A 685 -48.35 8.69 -2.00
CA PHE A 685 -48.32 8.66 -0.54
C PHE A 685 -49.13 9.76 0.17
N GLU A 686 -49.50 10.81 -0.54
CA GLU A 686 -50.46 11.83 -0.05
C GLU A 686 -51.92 11.32 -0.09
N ASP A 687 -52.28 10.67 -1.19
CA ASP A 687 -53.65 10.35 -1.48
C ASP A 687 -54.04 8.91 -1.11
N VAL A 688 -53.09 7.99 -0.93
CA VAL A 688 -53.38 6.55 -0.78
C VAL A 688 -52.88 5.99 0.56
N MET A 689 -53.80 5.41 1.32
CA MET A 689 -53.48 4.62 2.51
C MET A 689 -53.05 3.20 2.08
N VAL A 690 -51.75 2.94 2.00
CA VAL A 690 -51.22 1.67 1.46
C VAL A 690 -51.70 0.45 2.22
N MET A 691 -51.76 0.50 3.55
CA MET A 691 -52.16 -0.58 4.43
C MET A 691 -53.67 -0.59 4.60
N ASP A 692 -54.41 -0.97 3.52
CA ASP A 692 -55.85 -1.05 3.48
C ASP A 692 -56.40 -2.25 4.27
N GLU A 693 -57.66 -2.17 4.74
CA GLU A 693 -58.32 -3.26 5.42
C GLU A 693 -58.66 -4.42 4.47
N ASP A 694 -58.99 -4.14 3.18
CA ASP A 694 -59.10 -5.15 2.15
C ASP A 694 -57.71 -5.65 1.73
N VAL A 695 -57.43 -6.90 2.11
CA VAL A 695 -56.15 -7.56 1.83
C VAL A 695 -55.81 -7.57 0.33
N ARG A 696 -56.79 -7.63 -0.56
CA ARG A 696 -56.56 -7.61 -2.02
C ARG A 696 -56.07 -6.25 -2.47
N VAL A 697 -56.68 -5.18 -1.96
CA VAL A 697 -56.30 -3.79 -2.24
C VAL A 697 -54.90 -3.51 -1.65
N LYS A 698 -54.66 -3.92 -0.39
CA LYS A 698 -53.35 -3.82 0.25
C LYS A 698 -52.25 -4.49 -0.58
N ASN A 699 -52.45 -5.75 -0.97
CA ASN A 699 -51.47 -6.51 -1.73
C ASN A 699 -51.21 -5.90 -3.13
N ASN A 700 -52.27 -5.38 -3.78
CA ASN A 700 -52.14 -4.69 -5.06
C ASN A 700 -51.33 -3.40 -4.97
N ARG A 701 -51.53 -2.61 -3.91
CA ARG A 701 -50.73 -1.40 -3.64
C ARG A 701 -49.24 -1.72 -3.31
N LEU A 702 -49.01 -2.77 -2.56
CA LEU A 702 -47.67 -3.26 -2.28
C LEU A 702 -46.97 -3.78 -3.55
N ALA A 703 -47.68 -4.49 -4.44
CA ALA A 703 -47.18 -4.94 -5.73
C ALA A 703 -46.77 -3.74 -6.64
N LEU A 704 -47.62 -2.67 -6.64
CA LEU A 704 -47.25 -1.44 -7.37
C LEU A 704 -46.00 -0.81 -6.82
N LEU A 705 -45.85 -0.71 -5.49
CA LEU A 705 -44.63 -0.18 -4.86
C LEU A 705 -43.42 -1.07 -5.11
N ALA A 706 -43.56 -2.40 -5.20
CA ALA A 706 -42.46 -3.30 -5.58
C ALA A 706 -41.96 -2.99 -6.99
N ALA A 707 -42.84 -2.80 -7.97
CA ALA A 707 -42.43 -2.41 -9.31
C ALA A 707 -41.75 -1.05 -9.37
N VAL A 708 -42.18 -0.08 -8.54
CA VAL A 708 -41.51 1.21 -8.39
C VAL A 708 -40.13 1.06 -7.73
N LYS A 709 -40.02 0.19 -6.72
CA LYS A 709 -38.76 -0.13 -6.07
C LYS A 709 -37.73 -0.67 -7.07
N ASP A 710 -38.12 -1.62 -7.93
CA ASP A 710 -37.23 -2.20 -8.93
C ASP A 710 -36.62 -1.14 -9.86
N ILE A 711 -37.41 -0.11 -10.21
CA ILE A 711 -36.92 1.01 -11.02
C ILE A 711 -35.99 1.92 -10.23
N THR A 712 -36.37 2.35 -9.03
CA THR A 712 -35.61 3.28 -8.22
C THR A 712 -34.31 2.66 -7.66
N HIS A 713 -34.27 1.34 -7.54
CA HIS A 713 -33.10 0.58 -7.08
C HIS A 713 -32.31 -0.07 -8.23
N ALA A 714 -32.64 0.24 -9.48
CA ALA A 714 -31.97 -0.35 -10.64
C ALA A 714 -30.46 -0.09 -10.70
N VAL A 715 -29.97 0.97 -10.08
CA VAL A 715 -28.53 1.27 -9.97
C VAL A 715 -27.91 0.77 -8.66
N GLY A 716 -28.70 0.74 -7.59
CA GLY A 716 -28.29 0.31 -6.25
C GLY A 716 -29.38 0.59 -5.22
N ASP A 717 -29.23 0.08 -4.00
CA ASP A 717 -30.20 0.30 -2.92
C ASP A 717 -30.08 1.74 -2.37
N LEU A 718 -30.91 2.64 -2.90
CA LEU A 718 -30.92 4.04 -2.49
C LEU A 718 -31.28 4.25 -1.01
N SER A 719 -31.88 3.25 -0.34
CA SER A 719 -32.31 3.38 1.06
C SER A 719 -31.15 3.37 2.07
N VAL A 720 -29.94 2.99 1.65
CA VAL A 720 -28.73 2.99 2.50
C VAL A 720 -27.89 4.25 2.32
N ILE A 721 -28.25 5.11 1.37
CA ILE A 721 -27.52 6.36 1.12
C ILE A 721 -27.77 7.35 2.27
N VAL A 722 -26.69 7.86 2.84
CA VAL A 722 -26.71 8.86 3.93
C VAL A 722 -26.90 10.26 3.32
N GLN A 723 -27.98 10.95 3.74
CA GLN A 723 -28.30 12.33 3.32
C GLN A 723 -27.58 13.37 4.15
#